data_d014e5f9e65372f4028babf4d15c1f54
#
_entry.id   d014e5f9e65372f4028babf4d15c1f54
#
_cell.length_a   1.000
_cell.length_b   1.000
_cell.length_c   1.000
_cell.angle_alpha   90.00
_cell.angle_beta   90.00
_cell.angle_gamma   90.00
#
_symmetry.space_group_name_H-M   'P 1'
#
loop_
_entity.id
_entity.type
_entity.pdbx_description
1 polymer ?
#
loop_
_entity_poly.entity_id
_entity_poly.type
_entity_poly.pdbx_seq_one_letter_code
_entity_poly.pdbx_strand_id
1 'polypeptide(L)'
;MNSVEIARLAGVGRAAVSNWRRRHADFPQPVGGTDGSPLFDLGQVRAWLMKSGKLNEDDDPAAAIETAWKALDPLRAGMDGADAVALVGAALLLAEREPSGLEGLAGTEFADRLTEIMAAEETGTPPLPLPDVHTLRAALLDAVRSVNGLGDAAHAFELLHQRYLTSVARNFFADTPEVGALMLGLAGRPDGTVLDPSCGTGSLLRTVAEAVPGAAVMGQEIEPAVARLARVRLLLAGGDPDIRCGDSLRADAFPGLTADAVIGHPPFNQVDWGFEELSLDTRWEYGFPARRESELAWVQHALAHVRPGGAVVMVLPPTVASRSSGRRVRRDLIRRGALRAVISLPAGVTPPMGVPLSVWVLRRPVQGEPVPGEVLLFDAADGQDAAAGPGPEGSPPWPDVAATVIEVHRMFTEDPATVVERPGRHRVMPVSDLLDESVDVTPGRYLQRPGPGITDLTGDRDELLRLAGALSDALPAVRPGGGGNGGHQAMISIGDFVRTGGLEILQARSADDATGSGGGGGRDSVAALTGGDVVHDGPPSGRVPRSGDVVRLRPGDVVLPRVTRRPAARVVTDEKAVLHGTAYALRPDPDVLDPWFLAGFLIGAGASLAATSTSRPGTTRVSDLRKVEVPRLPLTEQRAYGATFKQVTEFRRMVKRTYAVGRGLWTSMAEGLAAGTLRPGAPDSPEQE
;
A
#
# COMPACT_ATOMS: atom_id res chain seq x y z
N MET A 1 -21.64 13.31 15.03
CA MET A 1 -22.18 11.93 14.92
C MET A 1 -23.67 11.91 15.20
N ASN A 2 -24.40 10.97 14.59
CA ASN A 2 -25.83 10.81 14.80
C ASN A 2 -26.13 9.72 15.85
N SER A 3 -27.41 9.54 16.22
CA SER A 3 -27.79 8.57 17.25
C SER A 3 -27.50 7.10 16.89
N VAL A 4 -27.38 6.75 15.60
CA VAL A 4 -27.02 5.39 15.15
C VAL A 4 -25.53 5.16 15.36
N GLU A 5 -24.72 6.17 15.05
CA GLU A 5 -23.26 6.12 15.26
C GLU A 5 -22.91 6.09 16.76
N ILE A 6 -23.67 6.82 17.59
CA ILE A 6 -23.53 6.74 19.06
C ILE A 6 -23.88 5.34 19.56
N ALA A 7 -24.96 4.74 19.04
CA ALA A 7 -25.39 3.40 19.43
C ALA A 7 -24.33 2.34 19.06
N ARG A 8 -23.73 2.46 17.86
CA ARG A 8 -22.65 1.57 17.41
C ARG A 8 -21.39 1.76 18.26
N LEU A 9 -21.00 3.03 18.52
CA LEU A 9 -19.84 3.35 19.36
C LEU A 9 -19.95 2.79 20.78
N ALA A 10 -21.15 2.74 21.32
CA ALA A 10 -21.40 2.26 22.69
C ALA A 10 -21.86 0.79 22.76
N GLY A 11 -21.84 0.03 21.65
CA GLY A 11 -22.27 -1.37 21.60
C GLY A 11 -23.74 -1.60 21.96
N VAL A 12 -24.63 -0.61 21.74
CA VAL A 12 -26.05 -0.65 22.18
C VAL A 12 -26.99 -0.41 21.02
N GLY A 13 -28.30 -0.71 21.22
CA GLY A 13 -29.33 -0.38 20.26
C GLY A 13 -29.65 1.14 20.21
N ARG A 14 -30.11 1.65 19.05
CA ARG A 14 -30.50 3.06 18.84
C ARG A 14 -31.49 3.57 19.88
N ALA A 15 -32.37 2.69 20.40
CA ALA A 15 -33.33 3.01 21.45
C ALA A 15 -32.65 3.41 22.78
N ALA A 16 -31.49 2.83 23.10
CA ALA A 16 -30.71 3.18 24.29
C ALA A 16 -30.21 4.63 24.23
N VAL A 17 -29.67 5.05 23.09
CA VAL A 17 -29.18 6.42 22.86
C VAL A 17 -30.34 7.44 22.99
N SER A 18 -31.50 7.13 22.42
CA SER A 18 -32.70 7.98 22.56
C SER A 18 -33.15 8.09 24.01
N ASN A 19 -32.98 7.00 24.77
CA ASN A 19 -33.28 6.97 26.19
C ASN A 19 -32.26 7.78 27.02
N TRP A 20 -30.97 7.71 26.68
CA TRP A 20 -29.93 8.51 27.33
C TRP A 20 -30.19 10.01 27.16
N ARG A 21 -30.48 10.46 25.94
CA ARG A 21 -30.84 11.85 25.65
C ARG A 21 -31.98 12.37 26.50
N ARG A 22 -32.93 11.50 26.79
CA ARG A 22 -34.15 11.88 27.54
C ARG A 22 -33.94 11.84 29.05
N ARG A 23 -33.08 10.93 29.55
CA ARG A 23 -32.92 10.66 30.99
C ARG A 23 -31.70 11.31 31.63
N HIS A 24 -30.71 11.69 30.86
CA HIS A 24 -29.48 12.28 31.35
C HIS A 24 -29.38 13.73 30.90
N ALA A 25 -29.58 14.66 31.86
CA ALA A 25 -29.49 16.09 31.56
C ALA A 25 -28.09 16.55 31.16
N ASP A 26 -27.05 15.78 31.52
CA ASP A 26 -25.62 15.97 31.15
C ASP A 26 -25.23 15.29 29.83
N PHE A 27 -26.21 14.65 29.12
CA PHE A 27 -25.96 14.12 27.79
C PHE A 27 -25.65 15.27 26.82
N PRO A 28 -24.64 15.14 25.93
CA PRO A 28 -24.28 16.21 25.01
C PRO A 28 -25.43 16.77 24.22
N GLN A 29 -25.48 18.09 24.09
CA GLN A 29 -26.52 18.76 23.32
C GLN A 29 -26.26 18.58 21.82
N PRO A 30 -27.27 18.49 20.96
CA PRO A 30 -27.10 18.45 19.54
C PRO A 30 -26.34 19.70 19.04
N VAL A 31 -25.31 19.50 18.23
CA VAL A 31 -24.55 20.57 17.58
C VAL A 31 -25.05 20.86 16.16
N GLY A 32 -26.08 20.13 15.69
CA GLY A 32 -26.70 20.28 14.38
C GLY A 32 -27.65 19.13 14.04
N GLY A 33 -28.12 19.07 12.79
CA GLY A 33 -29.11 18.10 12.33
C GLY A 33 -30.54 18.59 12.50
N THR A 34 -31.52 17.69 12.31
CA THR A 34 -32.94 17.96 12.52
C THR A 34 -33.39 17.32 13.82
N ASP A 35 -34.55 17.71 14.35
CA ASP A 35 -35.16 17.12 15.57
C ASP A 35 -35.30 15.59 15.47
N GLY A 36 -35.55 15.07 14.26
CA GLY A 36 -35.65 13.62 14.00
C GLY A 36 -34.29 12.92 13.78
N SER A 37 -33.23 13.67 13.46
CA SER A 37 -31.87 13.15 13.25
C SER A 37 -30.83 14.15 13.74
N PRO A 38 -30.75 14.37 15.06
CA PRO A 38 -29.79 15.31 15.64
C PRO A 38 -28.36 14.82 15.51
N LEU A 39 -27.46 15.77 15.31
CA LEU A 39 -26.04 15.55 15.26
C LEU A 39 -25.37 16.03 16.55
N PHE A 40 -24.44 15.25 17.07
CA PHE A 40 -23.73 15.51 18.32
C PHE A 40 -22.23 15.64 18.05
N ASP A 41 -21.55 16.42 18.86
CA ASP A 41 -20.09 16.47 18.86
C ASP A 41 -19.52 15.13 19.35
N LEU A 42 -18.63 14.52 18.56
CA LEU A 42 -18.04 13.22 18.87
C LEU A 42 -17.24 13.25 20.17
N GLY A 43 -16.44 14.33 20.38
CA GLY A 43 -15.62 14.47 21.59
C GLY A 43 -16.45 14.57 22.86
N GLN A 44 -17.55 15.36 22.82
CA GLN A 44 -18.43 15.49 23.96
C GLN A 44 -19.21 14.20 24.24
N VAL A 45 -19.70 13.52 23.20
CA VAL A 45 -20.38 12.21 23.33
C VAL A 45 -19.43 11.19 23.89
N ARG A 46 -18.21 11.11 23.38
CA ARG A 46 -17.19 10.16 23.85
C ARG A 46 -16.82 10.43 25.33
N ALA A 47 -16.55 11.69 25.66
CA ALA A 47 -16.27 12.07 27.05
C ALA A 47 -17.45 11.73 27.99
N TRP A 48 -18.69 11.93 27.54
CA TRP A 48 -19.87 11.57 28.32
C TRP A 48 -20.03 10.05 28.46
N LEU A 49 -19.84 9.29 27.39
CA LEU A 49 -19.91 7.84 27.41
C LEU A 49 -18.85 7.23 28.34
N MET A 50 -17.62 7.74 28.31
CA MET A 50 -16.54 7.36 29.24
C MET A 50 -16.90 7.69 30.68
N LYS A 51 -17.32 8.96 30.96
CA LYS A 51 -17.71 9.40 32.30
C LYS A 51 -18.90 8.59 32.85
N SER A 52 -19.79 8.14 32.00
CA SER A 52 -20.96 7.35 32.37
C SER A 52 -20.75 5.85 32.36
N GLY A 53 -19.50 5.37 32.16
CA GLY A 53 -19.16 3.95 32.09
C GLY A 53 -19.83 3.18 30.95
N LYS A 54 -20.17 3.89 29.85
CA LYS A 54 -20.84 3.33 28.67
C LYS A 54 -19.94 3.23 27.44
N LEU A 55 -18.72 3.70 27.55
CA LEU A 55 -17.61 3.53 26.60
C LEU A 55 -16.35 3.36 27.45
N ASN A 56 -15.60 2.31 27.18
CA ASN A 56 -14.27 2.14 27.75
C ASN A 56 -13.24 2.85 26.88
N GLU A 57 -12.10 3.22 27.45
CA GLU A 57 -10.95 3.74 26.67
C GLU A 57 -10.44 2.73 25.64
N ASP A 58 -10.87 1.47 25.78
CA ASP A 58 -10.43 0.31 25.01
C ASP A 58 -11.06 0.19 23.59
N ASP A 59 -12.01 1.06 23.23
CA ASP A 59 -12.70 0.97 21.91
C ASP A 59 -11.99 1.71 20.76
N ASP A 60 -10.75 2.22 20.97
CA ASP A 60 -9.90 2.72 19.90
C ASP A 60 -8.88 1.62 19.50
N PRO A 61 -9.00 1.01 18.30
CA PRO A 61 -8.09 -0.05 17.88
C PRO A 61 -6.61 0.33 18.00
N ALA A 62 -6.26 1.57 17.71
CA ALA A 62 -4.87 2.02 17.83
C ALA A 62 -4.41 2.14 19.30
N ALA A 63 -5.28 2.62 20.19
CA ALA A 63 -4.98 2.70 21.62
C ALA A 63 -4.93 1.29 22.23
N ALA A 64 -5.85 0.40 21.85
CA ALA A 64 -5.87 -0.99 22.27
C ALA A 64 -4.59 -1.73 21.86
N ILE A 65 -4.13 -1.57 20.63
CA ILE A 65 -2.88 -2.17 20.13
C ILE A 65 -1.67 -1.58 20.86
N GLU A 66 -1.62 -0.28 21.13
CA GLU A 66 -0.51 0.31 21.89
C GLU A 66 -0.53 -0.15 23.35
N THR A 67 -1.69 -0.38 23.94
CA THR A 67 -1.83 -0.95 25.29
C THR A 67 -1.36 -2.40 25.32
N ALA A 68 -1.79 -3.23 24.35
CA ALA A 68 -1.29 -4.60 24.21
C ALA A 68 0.23 -4.63 23.98
N TRP A 69 0.75 -3.73 23.12
CA TRP A 69 2.18 -3.62 22.87
C TRP A 69 2.99 -3.27 24.11
N LYS A 70 2.49 -2.38 24.95
CA LYS A 70 3.11 -2.01 26.25
C LYS A 70 3.02 -3.15 27.28
N ALA A 71 1.93 -3.91 27.29
CA ALA A 71 1.80 -5.08 28.17
C ALA A 71 2.89 -6.13 27.91
N LEU A 72 3.47 -6.15 26.71
CA LEU A 72 4.58 -7.03 26.33
C LEU A 72 5.96 -6.52 26.75
N ASP A 73 6.10 -5.31 27.30
CA ASP A 73 7.41 -4.77 27.73
C ASP A 73 8.19 -5.70 28.67
N PRO A 74 7.57 -6.33 29.69
CA PRO A 74 8.26 -7.28 30.55
C PRO A 74 8.80 -8.51 29.82
N LEU A 75 8.10 -9.00 28.78
CA LEU A 75 8.53 -10.12 27.95
C LEU A 75 9.66 -9.71 27.00
N ARG A 76 9.51 -8.58 26.31
CA ARG A 76 10.48 -8.04 25.36
C ARG A 76 11.80 -7.60 26.01
N ALA A 77 11.82 -7.42 27.32
CA ALA A 77 13.06 -7.17 28.06
C ALA A 77 13.97 -8.41 28.17
N GLY A 78 13.41 -9.63 28.04
CA GLY A 78 14.12 -10.89 28.22
C GLY A 78 14.06 -11.84 27.02
N MET A 79 13.28 -11.53 25.97
CA MET A 79 13.16 -12.36 24.77
C MET A 79 13.03 -11.52 23.50
N ASP A 80 13.11 -12.17 22.33
CA ASP A 80 12.89 -11.50 21.06
C ASP A 80 11.46 -10.96 20.93
N GLY A 81 11.32 -9.81 20.26
CA GLY A 81 10.03 -9.18 20.04
C GLY A 81 9.05 -10.02 19.22
N ALA A 82 9.56 -10.83 18.27
CA ALA A 82 8.76 -11.77 17.51
C ALA A 82 8.17 -12.86 18.39
N ASP A 83 8.96 -13.39 19.33
CA ASP A 83 8.50 -14.39 20.30
C ASP A 83 7.42 -13.82 21.23
N ALA A 84 7.61 -12.59 21.72
CA ALA A 84 6.62 -11.94 22.57
C ALA A 84 5.28 -11.76 21.84
N VAL A 85 5.31 -11.41 20.55
CA VAL A 85 4.09 -11.29 19.70
C VAL A 85 3.50 -12.66 19.39
N ALA A 86 4.34 -13.66 19.08
CA ALA A 86 3.89 -15.03 18.83
C ALA A 86 3.16 -15.63 20.05
N LEU A 87 3.64 -15.34 21.27
CA LEU A 87 2.97 -15.74 22.52
C LEU A 87 1.56 -15.15 22.64
N VAL A 88 1.34 -13.92 22.22
CA VAL A 88 -0.03 -13.33 22.21
C VAL A 88 -0.92 -14.09 21.21
N GLY A 89 -0.40 -14.40 20.03
CA GLY A 89 -1.15 -15.17 19.05
C GLY A 89 -1.48 -16.59 19.55
N ALA A 90 -0.52 -17.25 20.20
CA ALA A 90 -0.75 -18.55 20.84
C ALA A 90 -1.80 -18.46 21.97
N ALA A 91 -1.77 -17.38 22.75
CA ALA A 91 -2.78 -17.14 23.79
C ALA A 91 -4.17 -16.86 23.20
N LEU A 92 -4.27 -16.15 22.07
CA LEU A 92 -5.53 -15.94 21.35
C LEU A 92 -6.09 -17.26 20.82
N LEU A 93 -5.26 -18.11 20.20
CA LEU A 93 -5.65 -19.46 19.76
C LEU A 93 -6.11 -20.34 20.93
N LEU A 94 -5.40 -20.25 22.05
CA LEU A 94 -5.75 -21.01 23.26
C LEU A 94 -7.10 -20.52 23.82
N ALA A 95 -7.34 -19.22 23.82
CA ALA A 95 -8.61 -18.64 24.28
C ALA A 95 -9.81 -19.11 23.44
N GLU A 96 -9.63 -19.32 22.13
CA GLU A 96 -10.67 -19.88 21.26
C GLU A 96 -10.94 -21.37 21.48
N ARG A 97 -9.92 -22.13 21.88
CA ARG A 97 -9.98 -23.59 22.03
C ARG A 97 -10.42 -24.03 23.43
N GLU A 98 -10.20 -23.21 24.45
CA GLU A 98 -10.47 -23.55 25.85
C GLU A 98 -11.81 -22.98 26.35
N PRO A 99 -12.82 -23.83 26.66
CA PRO A 99 -14.13 -23.37 27.15
C PRO A 99 -14.08 -22.61 28.48
N SER A 100 -13.08 -22.89 29.31
CA SER A 100 -12.85 -22.20 30.60
C SER A 100 -12.13 -20.84 30.45
N GLY A 101 -11.71 -20.52 29.23
CA GLY A 101 -10.88 -19.35 28.95
C GLY A 101 -9.48 -19.44 29.55
N LEU A 102 -8.63 -18.47 29.20
CA LEU A 102 -7.24 -18.44 29.67
C LEU A 102 -7.10 -18.30 31.21
N GLU A 103 -8.09 -17.74 31.88
CA GLU A 103 -8.06 -17.50 33.32
C GLU A 103 -8.25 -18.78 34.12
N GLY A 104 -8.90 -19.80 33.56
CA GLY A 104 -9.14 -21.10 34.20
C GLY A 104 -7.96 -22.04 34.24
N LEU A 105 -6.93 -21.81 33.41
CA LEU A 105 -5.74 -22.70 33.36
C LEU A 105 -4.79 -22.46 34.53
N ALA A 106 -4.25 -23.54 35.08
CA ALA A 106 -3.16 -23.45 36.06
C ALA A 106 -1.88 -22.86 35.44
N GLY A 107 -1.03 -22.21 36.25
CA GLY A 107 0.13 -21.49 35.72
C GLY A 107 1.09 -22.33 34.88
N THR A 108 1.42 -23.53 35.32
CA THR A 108 2.28 -24.47 34.56
C THR A 108 1.57 -25.02 33.34
N GLU A 109 0.33 -25.40 33.44
CA GLU A 109 -0.50 -25.88 32.32
C GLU A 109 -0.66 -24.81 31.24
N PHE A 110 -0.84 -23.52 31.64
CA PHE A 110 -0.89 -22.39 30.72
C PHE A 110 0.40 -22.27 29.88
N ALA A 111 1.57 -22.35 30.53
CA ALA A 111 2.86 -22.29 29.86
C ALA A 111 3.10 -23.50 28.93
N ASP A 112 2.72 -24.71 29.37
CA ASP A 112 2.85 -25.94 28.59
C ASP A 112 2.00 -25.89 27.31
N ARG A 113 0.75 -25.44 27.42
CA ARG A 113 -0.17 -25.29 26.26
C ARG A 113 0.30 -24.25 25.26
N LEU A 114 0.84 -23.12 25.72
CA LEU A 114 1.44 -22.12 24.82
C LEU A 114 2.64 -22.72 24.09
N THR A 115 3.50 -23.46 24.80
CA THR A 115 4.66 -24.13 24.22
C THR A 115 4.24 -25.14 23.18
N GLU A 116 3.21 -25.95 23.43
CA GLU A 116 2.64 -26.91 22.49
C GLU A 116 2.16 -26.23 21.18
N ILE A 117 1.45 -25.10 21.27
CA ILE A 117 0.99 -24.34 20.10
C ILE A 117 2.17 -23.78 19.30
N MET A 118 3.21 -23.31 19.99
CA MET A 118 4.38 -22.71 19.37
C MET A 118 5.42 -23.75 18.91
N ALA A 119 5.45 -24.92 19.51
CA ALA A 119 6.31 -26.02 19.12
C ALA A 119 5.67 -26.79 17.96
N ALA A 120 6.45 -27.01 16.92
CA ALA A 120 6.13 -28.07 15.97
C ALA A 120 7.06 -29.24 16.27
N GLU A 121 6.51 -30.44 16.47
CA GLU A 121 7.25 -31.60 16.95
C GLU A 121 8.43 -32.04 16.05
N GLU A 122 8.48 -31.60 14.80
CA GLU A 122 9.50 -31.98 13.82
C GLU A 122 10.29 -30.80 13.22
N THR A 123 10.08 -29.55 13.68
CA THR A 123 10.57 -28.37 12.95
C THR A 123 12.00 -27.96 13.26
N GLY A 124 12.71 -28.62 14.17
CA GLY A 124 14.08 -28.22 14.55
C GLY A 124 14.18 -26.86 15.22
N THR A 125 13.07 -26.23 15.53
CA THR A 125 13.04 -24.92 16.21
C THR A 125 13.45 -25.08 17.67
N PRO A 126 14.48 -24.36 18.17
CA PRO A 126 14.88 -24.44 19.57
C PRO A 126 13.72 -24.11 20.50
N PRO A 127 13.63 -24.77 21.68
CA PRO A 127 12.60 -24.44 22.66
C PRO A 127 12.67 -22.98 23.06
N LEU A 128 11.50 -22.35 23.20
CA LEU A 128 11.42 -20.95 23.64
C LEU A 128 11.77 -20.87 25.14
N PRO A 129 12.78 -20.09 25.55
CA PRO A 129 13.02 -19.82 26.95
C PRO A 129 11.91 -18.93 27.50
N LEU A 130 10.94 -19.51 28.21
CA LEU A 130 9.85 -18.77 28.83
C LEU A 130 10.35 -18.05 30.10
N PRO A 131 9.89 -16.83 30.39
CA PRO A 131 10.10 -16.17 31.67
C PRO A 131 9.33 -16.90 32.78
N ASP A 132 9.41 -16.39 34.00
CA ASP A 132 8.58 -16.95 35.07
C ASP A 132 7.07 -16.89 34.72
N VAL A 133 6.34 -17.90 35.14
CA VAL A 133 4.95 -18.11 34.74
C VAL A 133 4.02 -16.96 35.15
N HIS A 134 4.32 -16.26 36.25
CA HIS A 134 3.49 -15.13 36.71
C HIS A 134 3.65 -13.92 35.80
N THR A 135 4.87 -13.57 35.47
CA THR A 135 5.18 -12.48 34.49
C THR A 135 4.59 -12.80 33.11
N LEU A 136 4.81 -14.02 32.62
CA LEU A 136 4.26 -14.47 31.33
C LEU A 136 2.74 -14.32 31.30
N ARG A 137 2.06 -14.89 32.32
CA ARG A 137 0.61 -14.90 32.39
C ARG A 137 0.02 -13.49 32.50
N ALA A 138 0.58 -12.64 33.36
CA ALA A 138 0.11 -11.27 33.53
C ALA A 138 0.20 -10.49 32.22
N ALA A 139 1.37 -10.50 31.58
CA ALA A 139 1.59 -9.78 30.33
C ALA A 139 0.65 -10.26 29.19
N LEU A 140 0.47 -11.59 29.04
CA LEU A 140 -0.37 -12.14 27.98
C LEU A 140 -1.87 -11.90 28.23
N LEU A 141 -2.35 -12.04 29.47
CA LEU A 141 -3.74 -11.74 29.79
C LEU A 141 -4.07 -10.26 29.55
N ASP A 142 -3.17 -9.35 29.94
CA ASP A 142 -3.37 -7.93 29.69
C ASP A 142 -3.32 -7.59 28.21
N ALA A 143 -2.40 -8.20 27.44
CA ALA A 143 -2.34 -8.02 25.98
C ALA A 143 -3.60 -8.55 25.30
N VAL A 144 -4.04 -9.78 25.61
CA VAL A 144 -5.24 -10.39 25.03
C VAL A 144 -6.50 -9.60 25.37
N ARG A 145 -6.64 -9.16 26.63
CA ARG A 145 -7.77 -8.29 27.05
C ARG A 145 -7.80 -6.98 26.27
N SER A 146 -6.63 -6.37 26.04
CA SER A 146 -6.51 -5.10 25.30
C SER A 146 -6.96 -5.23 23.84
N VAL A 147 -6.74 -6.37 23.19
CA VAL A 147 -7.16 -6.60 21.80
C VAL A 147 -8.51 -7.27 21.67
N ASN A 148 -9.11 -7.68 22.79
CA ASN A 148 -10.45 -8.29 22.81
C ASN A 148 -11.49 -7.27 22.30
N GLY A 149 -12.28 -7.69 21.33
CA GLY A 149 -13.29 -6.81 20.69
C GLY A 149 -12.81 -6.08 19.45
N LEU A 150 -11.52 -6.22 19.03
CA LEU A 150 -11.02 -5.68 17.77
C LEU A 150 -11.40 -6.50 16.53
N GLY A 151 -12.23 -7.51 16.67
CA GLY A 151 -12.63 -8.47 15.65
C GLY A 151 -12.39 -9.90 16.14
N ASP A 152 -12.18 -10.85 15.20
CA ASP A 152 -11.72 -12.19 15.54
C ASP A 152 -10.23 -12.20 15.95
N ALA A 153 -9.77 -13.33 16.48
CA ALA A 153 -8.39 -13.48 16.96
C ALA A 153 -7.36 -13.24 15.84
N ALA A 154 -7.64 -13.68 14.62
CA ALA A 154 -6.75 -13.49 13.48
C ALA A 154 -6.59 -12.00 13.13
N HIS A 155 -7.69 -11.26 13.09
CA HIS A 155 -7.67 -9.81 12.79
C HIS A 155 -6.97 -9.01 13.91
N ALA A 156 -7.30 -9.30 15.16
CA ALA A 156 -6.67 -8.66 16.32
C ALA A 156 -5.15 -8.89 16.33
N PHE A 157 -4.72 -10.12 16.03
CA PHE A 157 -3.32 -10.48 15.91
C PHE A 157 -2.62 -9.75 14.76
N GLU A 158 -3.26 -9.64 13.58
CA GLU A 158 -2.67 -8.91 12.45
C GLU A 158 -2.42 -7.43 12.76
N LEU A 159 -3.30 -6.77 13.50
CA LEU A 159 -3.07 -5.41 13.96
C LEU A 159 -1.83 -5.31 14.88
N LEU A 160 -1.66 -6.26 15.78
CA LEU A 160 -0.49 -6.34 16.66
C LEU A 160 0.79 -6.67 15.86
N HIS A 161 0.71 -7.59 14.90
CA HIS A 161 1.80 -7.93 14.00
C HIS A 161 2.22 -6.71 13.15
N GLN A 162 1.30 -5.91 12.61
CA GLN A 162 1.61 -4.66 11.93
C GLN A 162 2.37 -3.67 12.85
N ARG A 163 2.00 -3.63 14.13
CA ARG A 163 2.72 -2.81 15.14
C ARG A 163 4.14 -3.32 15.36
N TYR A 164 4.32 -4.64 15.41
CA TYR A 164 5.63 -5.28 15.48
C TYR A 164 6.49 -4.91 14.26
N LEU A 165 5.99 -5.11 13.04
CA LEU A 165 6.70 -4.77 11.80
C LEU A 165 7.13 -3.30 11.77
N THR A 166 6.32 -2.39 12.29
CA THR A 166 6.69 -0.97 12.40
C THR A 166 7.91 -0.76 13.31
N SER A 167 8.08 -1.60 14.34
CA SER A 167 9.21 -1.50 15.28
C SER A 167 10.52 -2.04 14.68
N VAL A 168 10.45 -2.98 13.75
CA VAL A 168 11.61 -3.65 13.11
C VAL A 168 11.83 -3.22 11.65
N ALA A 169 11.08 -2.23 11.17
CA ALA A 169 10.96 -1.82 9.76
C ALA A 169 12.29 -1.51 9.03
N ARG A 170 13.40 -1.37 9.73
CA ARG A 170 14.72 -1.15 9.10
C ARG A 170 15.38 -2.45 8.62
N ASN A 171 14.95 -3.61 9.11
CA ASN A 171 15.63 -4.89 8.91
C ASN A 171 14.75 -5.96 8.27
N PHE A 172 13.49 -5.68 7.99
CA PHE A 172 12.53 -6.68 7.54
C PHE A 172 11.82 -6.26 6.24
N PHE A 173 11.82 -7.16 5.25
CA PHE A 173 10.94 -7.05 4.08
C PHE A 173 9.59 -7.66 4.46
N ALA A 174 8.53 -6.88 4.36
CA ALA A 174 7.19 -7.40 4.50
C ALA A 174 6.50 -7.29 3.14
N ASP A 175 6.20 -8.43 2.53
CA ASP A 175 5.40 -8.45 1.33
C ASP A 175 3.99 -7.97 1.63
N THR A 176 3.49 -7.11 0.76
CA THR A 176 2.11 -6.64 0.85
C THR A 176 1.14 -7.72 0.35
N PRO A 177 -0.11 -7.75 0.83
CA PRO A 177 -1.11 -8.69 0.34
C PRO A 177 -1.28 -8.66 -1.19
N GLU A 178 -1.09 -7.49 -1.80
CA GLU A 178 -1.19 -7.29 -3.25
C GLU A 178 -0.05 -7.98 -4.01
N VAL A 179 1.17 -7.95 -3.47
CA VAL A 179 2.31 -8.69 -4.04
C VAL A 179 2.12 -10.19 -3.87
N GLY A 180 1.65 -10.62 -2.70
CA GLY A 180 1.30 -12.01 -2.45
C GLY A 180 0.23 -12.53 -3.43
N ALA A 181 -0.83 -11.75 -3.65
CA ALA A 181 -1.89 -12.08 -4.60
C ALA A 181 -1.37 -12.16 -6.05
N LEU A 182 -0.47 -11.26 -6.46
CA LEU A 182 0.19 -11.31 -7.76
C LEU A 182 1.00 -12.62 -7.89
N MET A 183 1.85 -12.92 -6.92
CA MET A 183 2.71 -14.10 -6.96
C MET A 183 1.90 -15.40 -6.99
N LEU A 184 0.84 -15.49 -6.19
CA LEU A 184 -0.08 -16.62 -6.19
C LEU A 184 -0.81 -16.76 -7.52
N GLY A 185 -1.25 -15.65 -8.12
CA GLY A 185 -1.87 -15.63 -9.44
C GLY A 185 -0.92 -16.15 -10.54
N LEU A 186 0.36 -15.73 -10.49
CA LEU A 186 1.41 -16.19 -11.40
C LEU A 186 1.80 -17.65 -11.20
N ALA A 187 1.67 -18.17 -9.98
CA ALA A 187 1.87 -19.59 -9.67
C ALA A 187 0.70 -20.47 -10.14
N GLY A 188 -0.39 -19.90 -10.65
CA GLY A 188 -1.56 -20.65 -11.12
C GLY A 188 -2.50 -21.09 -10.01
N ARG A 189 -2.38 -20.52 -8.80
CA ARG A 189 -3.21 -20.85 -7.61
C ARG A 189 -3.25 -22.35 -7.31
N PRO A 190 -2.10 -22.98 -7.02
CA PRO A 190 -2.02 -24.40 -6.75
C PRO A 190 -2.87 -24.78 -5.52
N ASP A 191 -3.61 -25.87 -5.61
CA ASP A 191 -4.47 -26.41 -4.56
C ASP A 191 -3.78 -27.49 -3.69
N GLY A 192 -2.53 -27.79 -3.99
CA GLY A 192 -1.68 -28.74 -3.26
C GLY A 192 -0.70 -28.06 -2.30
N THR A 193 0.53 -28.54 -2.31
CA THR A 193 1.60 -28.04 -1.42
C THR A 193 2.28 -26.80 -1.99
N VAL A 194 2.37 -25.75 -1.18
CA VAL A 194 3.12 -24.51 -1.50
C VAL A 194 4.23 -24.32 -0.48
N LEU A 195 5.46 -24.17 -0.99
CA LEU A 195 6.65 -23.91 -0.17
C LEU A 195 7.12 -22.47 -0.32
N ASP A 196 7.46 -21.83 0.80
CA ASP A 196 8.29 -20.62 0.85
C ASP A 196 9.58 -20.92 1.62
N PRO A 197 10.74 -21.06 0.94
CA PRO A 197 12.00 -21.41 1.59
C PRO A 197 12.65 -20.26 2.37
N SER A 198 12.04 -19.07 2.42
CA SER A 198 12.51 -17.89 3.15
C SER A 198 11.32 -17.11 3.72
N CYS A 199 10.45 -17.85 4.43
CA CYS A 199 9.07 -17.40 4.67
C CYS A 199 8.92 -16.18 5.58
N GLY A 200 9.96 -15.76 6.30
CA GLY A 200 9.88 -14.62 7.20
C GLY A 200 8.73 -14.79 8.20
N THR A 201 7.91 -13.76 8.36
CA THR A 201 6.70 -13.83 9.20
C THR A 201 5.51 -14.52 8.52
N GLY A 202 5.71 -15.20 7.39
CA GLY A 202 4.69 -16.00 6.70
C GLY A 202 3.70 -15.19 5.85
N SER A 203 4.05 -13.98 5.39
CA SER A 203 3.13 -13.11 4.65
C SER A 203 2.64 -13.74 3.33
N LEU A 204 3.53 -14.33 2.54
CA LEU A 204 3.18 -14.98 1.29
C LEU A 204 2.36 -16.25 1.55
N LEU A 205 2.78 -17.09 2.49
CA LEU A 205 2.07 -18.33 2.85
C LEU A 205 0.67 -18.04 3.41
N ARG A 206 0.51 -16.95 4.16
CA ARG A 206 -0.81 -16.52 4.62
C ARG A 206 -1.73 -16.14 3.45
N THR A 207 -1.22 -15.43 2.45
CA THR A 207 -2.00 -15.14 1.23
C THR A 207 -2.45 -16.42 0.54
N VAL A 208 -1.61 -17.47 0.53
CA VAL A 208 -1.99 -18.80 0.00
C VAL A 208 -3.10 -19.42 0.84
N ALA A 209 -2.92 -19.51 2.16
CA ALA A 209 -3.88 -20.13 3.07
C ALA A 209 -5.27 -19.46 2.99
N GLU A 210 -5.33 -18.13 2.90
CA GLU A 210 -6.57 -17.38 2.78
C GLU A 210 -7.23 -17.53 1.40
N ALA A 211 -6.44 -17.56 0.32
CA ALA A 211 -6.98 -17.59 -1.05
C ALA A 211 -7.26 -18.98 -1.59
N VAL A 212 -6.63 -20.01 -1.03
CA VAL A 212 -6.75 -21.42 -1.45
C VAL A 212 -6.96 -22.30 -0.21
N PRO A 213 -8.19 -22.35 0.35
CA PRO A 213 -8.47 -23.18 1.51
C PRO A 213 -8.14 -24.65 1.23
N GLY A 214 -7.36 -25.26 2.14
CA GLY A 214 -6.91 -26.65 2.03
C GLY A 214 -5.55 -26.84 1.36
N ALA A 215 -4.92 -25.79 0.83
CA ALA A 215 -3.52 -25.87 0.40
C ALA A 215 -2.60 -26.11 1.61
N ALA A 216 -1.68 -27.08 1.48
CA ALA A 216 -0.65 -27.31 2.48
C ALA A 216 0.44 -26.25 2.34
N VAL A 217 0.62 -25.43 3.38
CA VAL A 217 1.63 -24.36 3.41
C VAL A 217 2.85 -24.79 4.20
N MET A 218 4.00 -24.75 3.55
CA MET A 218 5.28 -25.15 4.13
C MET A 218 6.25 -23.98 4.04
N GLY A 219 7.07 -23.79 5.07
CA GLY A 219 8.03 -22.69 5.09
C GLY A 219 9.29 -22.99 5.88
N GLN A 220 10.39 -22.34 5.48
CA GLN A 220 11.63 -22.37 6.25
C GLN A 220 12.08 -20.95 6.56
N GLU A 221 12.50 -20.71 7.79
CA GLU A 221 12.99 -19.42 8.26
C GLU A 221 14.21 -19.61 9.16
N ILE A 222 15.24 -18.79 8.95
CA ILE A 222 16.52 -18.92 9.65
C ILE A 222 16.41 -18.47 11.12
N GLU A 223 15.59 -17.47 11.41
CA GLU A 223 15.44 -16.91 12.75
C GLU A 223 14.37 -17.64 13.55
N PRO A 224 14.72 -18.33 14.65
CA PRO A 224 13.77 -19.16 15.40
C PRO A 224 12.53 -18.41 15.89
N ALA A 225 12.71 -17.16 16.34
CA ALA A 225 11.62 -16.32 16.83
C ALA A 225 10.63 -15.96 15.70
N VAL A 226 11.15 -15.69 14.51
CA VAL A 226 10.35 -15.34 13.33
C VAL A 226 9.62 -16.58 12.79
N ALA A 227 10.26 -17.77 12.82
CA ALA A 227 9.65 -19.04 12.45
C ALA A 227 8.43 -19.35 13.34
N ARG A 228 8.57 -19.19 14.67
CA ARG A 228 7.45 -19.35 15.62
C ARG A 228 6.33 -18.34 15.36
N LEU A 229 6.68 -17.10 15.10
CA LEU A 229 5.71 -16.05 14.76
C LEU A 229 4.94 -16.40 13.47
N ALA A 230 5.64 -16.84 12.42
CA ALA A 230 5.02 -17.27 11.17
C ALA A 230 4.03 -18.44 11.39
N ARG A 231 4.45 -19.46 12.15
CA ARG A 231 3.59 -20.61 12.47
C ARG A 231 2.29 -20.18 13.16
N VAL A 232 2.39 -19.40 14.24
CA VAL A 232 1.23 -18.93 15.01
C VAL A 232 0.31 -18.08 14.13
N ARG A 233 0.87 -17.22 13.32
CA ARG A 233 0.13 -16.36 12.38
C ARG A 233 -0.67 -17.17 11.36
N LEU A 234 -0.08 -18.23 10.83
CA LEU A 234 -0.74 -19.11 9.87
C LEU A 234 -1.80 -20.01 10.51
N LEU A 235 -1.58 -20.47 11.75
CA LEU A 235 -2.60 -21.17 12.53
C LEU A 235 -3.83 -20.28 12.81
N LEU A 236 -3.62 -19.01 13.14
CA LEU A 236 -4.70 -18.04 13.31
C LEU A 236 -5.47 -17.77 12.00
N ALA A 237 -4.80 -17.85 10.86
CA ALA A 237 -5.46 -17.77 9.55
C ALA A 237 -6.22 -19.05 9.16
N GLY A 238 -6.28 -20.05 10.04
CA GLY A 238 -6.98 -21.32 9.80
C GLY A 238 -6.20 -22.32 8.94
N GLY A 239 -4.91 -22.08 8.70
CA GLY A 239 -4.02 -23.00 8.00
C GLY A 239 -3.48 -24.12 8.89
N ASP A 240 -2.91 -25.14 8.26
CA ASP A 240 -2.10 -26.18 8.91
C ASP A 240 -0.65 -26.07 8.41
N PRO A 241 0.15 -25.17 9.00
CA PRO A 241 1.48 -24.85 8.49
C PRO A 241 2.56 -25.81 9.01
N ASP A 242 3.44 -26.27 8.12
CA ASP A 242 4.73 -26.88 8.47
C ASP A 242 5.84 -25.81 8.33
N ILE A 243 6.17 -25.15 9.43
CA ILE A 243 7.22 -24.12 9.46
C ILE A 243 8.43 -24.67 10.20
N ARG A 244 9.58 -24.70 9.51
CA ARG A 244 10.84 -25.23 10.03
C ARG A 244 11.89 -24.14 10.18
N CYS A 245 12.71 -24.26 11.22
CA CYS A 245 13.80 -23.33 11.48
C CYS A 245 15.11 -23.81 10.85
N GLY A 246 15.86 -22.92 10.20
CA GLY A 246 17.18 -23.20 9.68
C GLY A 246 17.55 -22.42 8.42
N ASP A 247 18.81 -22.46 8.05
CA ASP A 247 19.34 -21.88 6.79
C ASP A 247 18.97 -22.81 5.63
N SER A 248 18.03 -22.44 4.79
CA SER A 248 17.50 -23.26 3.71
C SER A 248 18.54 -23.63 2.66
N LEU A 249 19.55 -22.80 2.45
CA LEU A 249 20.62 -23.12 1.53
C LEU A 249 21.59 -24.16 2.11
N ARG A 250 22.02 -23.99 3.38
CA ARG A 250 23.03 -24.83 4.05
C ARG A 250 22.42 -26.04 4.78
N ALA A 251 21.20 -25.89 5.29
CA ALA A 251 20.51 -26.87 6.09
C ALA A 251 19.05 -26.98 5.67
N ASP A 252 18.85 -27.48 4.45
CA ASP A 252 17.53 -27.72 3.86
C ASP A 252 16.67 -28.60 4.77
N ALA A 253 15.58 -28.04 5.27
CA ALA A 253 14.68 -28.72 6.17
C ALA A 253 13.64 -29.62 5.46
N PHE A 254 13.53 -29.50 4.14
CA PHE A 254 12.57 -30.26 3.32
C PHE A 254 13.26 -31.08 2.21
N PRO A 255 14.30 -31.88 2.52
CA PRO A 255 15.04 -32.59 1.51
C PRO A 255 14.13 -33.58 0.76
N GLY A 256 14.12 -33.46 -0.57
CA GLY A 256 13.28 -34.33 -1.43
C GLY A 256 11.82 -33.92 -1.55
N LEU A 257 11.39 -32.82 -0.94
CA LEU A 257 10.05 -32.27 -1.16
C LEU A 257 9.85 -31.92 -2.64
N THR A 258 8.67 -32.23 -3.15
CA THR A 258 8.21 -31.88 -4.50
C THR A 258 6.88 -31.13 -4.40
N ALA A 259 6.95 -29.86 -4.03
CA ALA A 259 5.78 -28.98 -3.90
C ALA A 259 5.10 -28.73 -5.26
N ASP A 260 3.82 -28.36 -5.24
CA ASP A 260 3.09 -27.96 -6.45
C ASP A 260 3.55 -26.60 -6.94
N ALA A 261 3.87 -25.68 -6.01
CA ALA A 261 4.55 -24.43 -6.31
C ALA A 261 5.53 -24.05 -5.20
N VAL A 262 6.52 -23.23 -5.58
CA VAL A 262 7.40 -22.51 -4.66
C VAL A 262 7.22 -21.02 -4.89
N ILE A 263 6.92 -20.28 -3.82
CA ILE A 263 6.87 -18.81 -3.85
C ILE A 263 7.89 -18.29 -2.85
N GLY A 264 8.52 -17.16 -3.10
CA GLY A 264 9.47 -16.65 -2.12
C GLY A 264 10.02 -15.26 -2.42
N HIS A 265 10.44 -14.59 -1.36
CA HIS A 265 11.15 -13.32 -1.39
C HIS A 265 12.45 -13.47 -0.58
N PRO A 266 13.46 -14.11 -1.15
CA PRO A 266 14.67 -14.44 -0.42
C PRO A 266 15.50 -13.17 -0.11
N PRO A 267 16.37 -13.23 0.90
CA PRO A 267 17.29 -12.12 1.18
C PRO A 267 18.25 -11.89 0.01
N PHE A 268 18.56 -10.60 -0.25
CA PHE A 268 19.38 -10.17 -1.38
C PHE A 268 20.83 -9.94 -1.00
N ASN A 269 21.75 -10.08 -2.00
CA ASN A 269 23.16 -9.72 -1.91
C ASN A 269 23.89 -10.41 -0.75
N GLN A 270 23.51 -11.61 -0.39
CA GLN A 270 24.22 -12.40 0.61
C GLN A 270 25.60 -12.82 0.06
N VAL A 271 26.64 -12.47 0.78
CA VAL A 271 28.02 -12.85 0.41
C VAL A 271 28.38 -14.22 0.97
N ASP A 272 27.84 -14.53 2.13
CA ASP A 272 28.08 -15.76 2.88
C ASP A 272 26.84 -16.68 2.87
N TRP A 273 26.48 -17.14 1.68
CA TRP A 273 25.33 -18.05 1.47
C TRP A 273 25.72 -19.54 1.42
N GLY A 274 26.94 -19.88 1.80
CA GLY A 274 27.46 -21.25 1.71
C GLY A 274 28.25 -21.54 0.42
N PHE A 275 28.81 -20.52 -0.22
CA PHE A 275 29.47 -20.65 -1.53
C PHE A 275 30.55 -21.76 -1.59
N GLU A 276 31.44 -21.84 -0.60
CA GLU A 276 32.49 -22.89 -0.56
C GLU A 276 31.91 -24.25 -0.22
N GLU A 277 31.00 -24.27 0.79
CA GLU A 277 30.47 -25.51 1.36
C GLU A 277 29.54 -26.24 0.37
N LEU A 278 28.77 -25.46 -0.42
CA LEU A 278 27.76 -25.97 -1.35
C LEU A 278 28.30 -26.12 -2.80
N SER A 279 29.62 -26.04 -3.03
CA SER A 279 30.16 -26.07 -4.38
C SER A 279 29.83 -27.34 -5.17
N LEU A 280 29.60 -28.46 -4.52
CA LEU A 280 29.24 -29.75 -5.11
C LEU A 280 27.75 -30.13 -4.89
N ASP A 281 26.93 -29.21 -4.48
CA ASP A 281 25.53 -29.48 -4.23
C ASP A 281 24.78 -29.85 -5.52
N THR A 282 23.93 -30.86 -5.45
CA THR A 282 23.18 -31.39 -6.60
C THR A 282 22.08 -30.45 -7.09
N ARG A 283 21.70 -29.44 -6.30
CA ARG A 283 20.72 -28.44 -6.68
C ARG A 283 21.21 -27.53 -7.82
N TRP A 284 22.53 -27.43 -8.06
CA TRP A 284 23.09 -26.57 -9.10
C TRP A 284 22.95 -27.13 -10.52
N GLU A 285 21.77 -27.57 -10.89
CA GLU A 285 21.48 -28.13 -12.22
C GLU A 285 21.73 -27.16 -13.37
N TYR A 286 21.57 -25.85 -13.12
CA TYR A 286 21.76 -24.79 -14.12
C TYR A 286 23.13 -24.12 -14.00
N GLY A 287 24.03 -24.72 -13.27
CA GLY A 287 25.38 -24.24 -13.02
C GLY A 287 25.57 -23.60 -11.65
N PHE A 288 26.79 -23.75 -11.12
CA PHE A 288 27.10 -23.22 -9.79
C PHE A 288 27.06 -21.68 -9.79
N PRO A 289 26.25 -21.05 -8.92
CA PRO A 289 26.15 -19.61 -8.82
C PRO A 289 27.46 -18.97 -8.36
N ALA A 290 27.79 -17.78 -8.88
CA ALA A 290 28.95 -17.04 -8.40
C ALA A 290 28.72 -16.54 -6.95
N ARG A 291 29.84 -16.30 -6.22
CA ARG A 291 29.78 -15.88 -4.80
C ARG A 291 28.81 -14.69 -4.52
N ARG A 292 28.67 -13.76 -5.47
CA ARG A 292 27.80 -12.59 -5.36
C ARG A 292 26.42 -12.76 -6.03
N GLU A 293 26.04 -14.00 -6.30
CA GLU A 293 24.78 -14.36 -6.96
C GLU A 293 23.96 -15.30 -6.06
N SER A 294 23.83 -14.93 -4.79
CA SER A 294 22.98 -15.67 -3.82
C SER A 294 21.55 -15.84 -4.32
N GLU A 295 21.03 -14.88 -5.05
CA GLU A 295 19.68 -14.92 -5.60
C GLU A 295 19.52 -16.05 -6.62
N LEU A 296 20.55 -16.37 -7.39
CA LEU A 296 20.54 -17.51 -8.33
C LEU A 296 20.72 -18.85 -7.60
N ALA A 297 21.31 -18.86 -6.40
CA ALA A 297 21.29 -20.05 -5.54
C ALA A 297 19.87 -20.30 -5.03
N TRP A 298 19.17 -19.27 -4.56
CA TRP A 298 17.77 -19.35 -4.14
C TRP A 298 16.84 -19.80 -5.28
N VAL A 299 17.03 -19.29 -6.50
CA VAL A 299 16.27 -19.74 -7.68
C VAL A 299 16.43 -21.24 -7.93
N GLN A 300 17.66 -21.76 -7.85
CA GLN A 300 17.90 -23.19 -8.08
C GLN A 300 17.46 -24.05 -6.92
N HIS A 301 17.55 -23.57 -5.67
CA HIS A 301 16.97 -24.21 -4.51
C HIS A 301 15.45 -24.35 -4.67
N ALA A 302 14.76 -23.29 -5.05
CA ALA A 302 13.32 -23.35 -5.30
C ALA A 302 12.95 -24.32 -6.43
N LEU A 303 13.70 -24.35 -7.54
CA LEU A 303 13.50 -25.29 -8.64
C LEU A 303 13.73 -26.76 -8.22
N ALA A 304 14.63 -27.01 -7.27
CA ALA A 304 14.85 -28.35 -6.74
C ALA A 304 13.68 -28.89 -5.89
N HIS A 305 12.89 -27.97 -5.29
CA HIS A 305 11.78 -28.31 -4.38
C HIS A 305 10.41 -28.30 -5.05
N VAL A 306 10.29 -27.95 -6.32
CA VAL A 306 9.03 -28.00 -7.04
C VAL A 306 8.95 -29.26 -7.92
N ARG A 307 7.76 -29.85 -8.07
CA ARG A 307 7.54 -30.98 -8.96
C ARG A 307 7.81 -30.63 -10.42
N PRO A 308 8.14 -31.60 -11.29
CA PRO A 308 8.19 -31.34 -12.72
C PRO A 308 6.89 -30.69 -13.21
N GLY A 309 6.99 -29.61 -13.98
CA GLY A 309 5.85 -28.81 -14.42
C GLY A 309 5.29 -27.83 -13.39
N GLY A 310 5.73 -27.88 -12.13
CA GLY A 310 5.34 -26.92 -11.09
C GLY A 310 5.98 -25.56 -11.28
N ALA A 311 5.34 -24.52 -10.71
CA ALA A 311 5.76 -23.13 -10.82
C ALA A 311 6.66 -22.69 -9.68
N VAL A 312 7.64 -21.87 -9.99
CA VAL A 312 8.44 -21.11 -9.02
C VAL A 312 8.25 -19.62 -9.29
N VAL A 313 7.81 -18.85 -8.29
CA VAL A 313 7.61 -17.41 -8.40
C VAL A 313 8.42 -16.71 -7.32
N MET A 314 9.39 -15.88 -7.72
CA MET A 314 10.31 -15.25 -6.79
C MET A 314 10.42 -13.74 -7.02
N VAL A 315 10.42 -12.98 -5.93
CA VAL A 315 10.78 -11.55 -5.95
C VAL A 315 12.29 -11.43 -5.85
N LEU A 316 12.90 -10.73 -6.80
CA LEU A 316 14.36 -10.58 -6.92
C LEU A 316 14.75 -9.13 -7.24
N PRO A 317 15.96 -8.68 -6.90
CA PRO A 317 16.45 -7.38 -7.33
C PRO A 317 16.70 -7.37 -8.86
N PRO A 318 16.43 -6.24 -9.55
CA PRO A 318 16.56 -6.14 -11.02
C PRO A 318 17.93 -6.52 -11.55
N THR A 319 18.96 -6.32 -10.74
CA THR A 319 20.36 -6.62 -11.12
C THR A 319 20.61 -8.10 -11.44
N VAL A 320 19.80 -9.02 -10.91
CA VAL A 320 19.91 -10.47 -11.22
C VAL A 320 19.65 -10.73 -12.70
N ALA A 321 18.85 -9.89 -13.35
CA ALA A 321 18.53 -10.01 -14.76
C ALA A 321 19.71 -9.71 -15.69
N SER A 322 20.70 -8.91 -15.25
CA SER A 322 21.76 -8.38 -16.13
C SER A 322 23.20 -8.60 -15.64
N ARG A 323 23.43 -8.90 -14.35
CA ARG A 323 24.82 -9.09 -13.84
C ARG A 323 25.61 -10.12 -14.66
N SER A 324 26.83 -9.75 -15.06
CA SER A 324 27.69 -10.62 -15.87
C SER A 324 28.10 -11.93 -15.16
N SER A 325 28.23 -11.91 -13.83
CA SER A 325 28.54 -13.08 -13.01
C SER A 325 27.42 -14.15 -13.05
N GLY A 326 26.16 -13.76 -13.18
CA GLY A 326 25.01 -14.67 -13.26
C GLY A 326 24.71 -15.19 -14.68
N ARG A 327 25.40 -14.69 -15.70
CA ARG A 327 25.13 -14.96 -17.13
C ARG A 327 25.04 -16.45 -17.46
N ARG A 328 25.93 -17.28 -16.91
CA ARG A 328 25.96 -18.72 -17.18
C ARG A 328 24.68 -19.40 -16.69
N VAL A 329 24.29 -19.10 -15.45
CA VAL A 329 23.08 -19.71 -14.85
C VAL A 329 21.83 -19.23 -15.61
N ARG A 330 21.72 -17.93 -15.92
CA ARG A 330 20.60 -17.41 -16.72
C ARG A 330 20.51 -18.07 -18.09
N ARG A 331 21.63 -18.26 -18.77
CA ARG A 331 21.68 -18.96 -20.06
C ARG A 331 21.09 -20.37 -19.96
N ASP A 332 21.48 -21.12 -18.93
CA ASP A 332 21.03 -22.49 -18.77
C ASP A 332 19.56 -22.55 -18.32
N LEU A 333 19.08 -21.61 -17.49
CA LEU A 333 17.66 -21.47 -17.15
C LEU A 333 16.79 -21.22 -18.39
N ILE A 334 17.24 -20.35 -19.30
CA ILE A 334 16.55 -20.04 -20.56
C ILE A 334 16.61 -21.24 -21.51
N ARG A 335 17.80 -21.80 -21.75
CA ARG A 335 17.99 -22.89 -22.72
C ARG A 335 17.25 -24.16 -22.35
N ARG A 336 17.08 -24.44 -21.06
CA ARG A 336 16.31 -25.59 -20.58
C ARG A 336 14.84 -25.29 -20.35
N GLY A 337 14.40 -24.06 -20.67
CA GLY A 337 13.00 -23.65 -20.59
C GLY A 337 12.49 -23.47 -19.16
N ALA A 338 13.38 -23.34 -18.18
CA ALA A 338 12.99 -23.10 -16.80
C ALA A 338 12.51 -21.66 -16.59
N LEU A 339 13.15 -20.63 -17.16
CA LEU A 339 12.70 -19.24 -17.09
C LEU A 339 11.53 -19.01 -18.05
N ARG A 340 10.39 -18.59 -17.51
CA ARG A 340 9.15 -18.36 -18.27
C ARG A 340 8.76 -16.89 -18.38
N ALA A 341 8.94 -16.10 -17.32
CA ALA A 341 8.66 -14.66 -17.39
C ALA A 341 9.58 -13.87 -16.44
N VAL A 342 9.85 -12.62 -16.82
CA VAL A 342 10.46 -11.60 -15.97
C VAL A 342 9.56 -10.36 -15.98
N ILE A 343 9.15 -9.92 -14.80
CA ILE A 343 8.18 -8.84 -14.61
C ILE A 343 8.83 -7.77 -13.73
N SER A 344 9.06 -6.56 -14.26
CA SER A 344 9.52 -5.42 -13.45
C SER A 344 8.36 -4.87 -12.62
N LEU A 345 8.58 -4.64 -11.33
CA LEU A 345 7.60 -4.06 -10.41
C LEU A 345 7.85 -2.57 -10.20
N PRO A 346 6.80 -1.77 -9.94
CA PRO A 346 6.96 -0.38 -9.52
C PRO A 346 7.75 -0.25 -8.22
N ALA A 347 8.49 0.83 -8.08
CA ALA A 347 9.17 1.14 -6.82
C ALA A 347 8.16 1.33 -5.69
N GLY A 348 8.44 0.77 -4.50
CA GLY A 348 7.63 0.96 -3.31
C GLY A 348 6.43 0.02 -3.15
N VAL A 349 6.23 -0.98 -4.03
CA VAL A 349 5.19 -2.02 -3.84
C VAL A 349 5.52 -2.98 -2.69
N THR A 350 6.79 -3.06 -2.30
CA THR A 350 7.26 -3.83 -1.13
C THR A 350 7.96 -2.89 -0.13
N PRO A 351 7.24 -2.31 0.84
CA PRO A 351 7.84 -1.49 1.88
C PRO A 351 8.83 -2.28 2.76
N PRO A 352 9.87 -1.63 3.34
CA PRO A 352 10.13 -0.19 3.34
C PRO A 352 10.98 0.28 2.15
N MET A 353 11.28 -0.59 1.17
CA MET A 353 12.21 -0.29 0.08
C MET A 353 11.53 0.51 -1.04
N GLY A 354 12.07 1.70 -1.30
CA GLY A 354 11.75 2.49 -2.49
C GLY A 354 12.49 2.05 -3.76
N VAL A 355 13.09 0.85 -3.78
CA VAL A 355 13.81 0.30 -4.95
C VAL A 355 12.86 -0.53 -5.80
N PRO A 356 12.97 -0.44 -7.14
CA PRO A 356 12.24 -1.34 -8.01
C PRO A 356 12.71 -2.78 -7.80
N LEU A 357 11.77 -3.74 -7.89
CA LEU A 357 12.04 -5.17 -7.82
C LEU A 357 11.54 -5.85 -9.09
N SER A 358 11.84 -7.13 -9.24
CA SER A 358 11.37 -7.96 -10.34
C SER A 358 10.74 -9.24 -9.81
N VAL A 359 9.67 -9.70 -10.42
CA VAL A 359 9.17 -11.06 -10.22
C VAL A 359 9.68 -11.94 -11.34
N TRP A 360 10.32 -13.04 -10.97
CA TRP A 360 10.70 -14.10 -11.89
C TRP A 360 9.72 -15.24 -11.78
N VAL A 361 9.18 -15.66 -12.91
CA VAL A 361 8.34 -16.85 -13.02
C VAL A 361 9.13 -17.93 -13.74
N LEU A 362 9.33 -19.05 -13.03
CA LEU A 362 10.01 -20.20 -13.56
C LEU A 362 9.09 -21.43 -13.50
N ARG A 363 9.37 -22.44 -14.29
CA ARG A 363 8.71 -23.75 -14.30
C ARG A 363 9.76 -24.83 -14.31
N ARG A 364 9.64 -25.82 -13.44
CA ARG A 364 10.54 -26.98 -13.52
C ARG A 364 10.27 -27.76 -14.81
N PRO A 365 11.28 -27.96 -15.67
CA PRO A 365 11.09 -28.69 -16.91
C PRO A 365 10.58 -30.12 -16.69
N VAL A 366 9.74 -30.59 -17.61
CA VAL A 366 9.24 -31.97 -17.62
C VAL A 366 10.04 -32.76 -18.64
N GLN A 367 10.57 -33.91 -18.23
CA GLN A 367 11.35 -34.76 -19.12
C GLN A 367 10.47 -35.26 -20.28
N GLY A 368 10.93 -35.06 -21.52
CA GLY A 368 10.19 -35.46 -22.73
C GLY A 368 9.22 -34.41 -23.27
N GLU A 369 8.95 -33.32 -22.55
CA GLU A 369 8.22 -32.18 -23.12
C GLU A 369 9.15 -31.33 -24.02
N PRO A 370 8.61 -30.70 -25.08
CA PRO A 370 9.35 -29.72 -25.88
C PRO A 370 9.85 -28.57 -24.99
N VAL A 371 11.09 -28.13 -25.20
CA VAL A 371 11.61 -26.95 -24.52
C VAL A 371 10.88 -25.71 -25.04
N PRO A 372 10.27 -24.89 -24.18
CA PRO A 372 9.61 -23.65 -24.57
C PRO A 372 10.57 -22.71 -25.32
N GLY A 373 10.11 -22.18 -26.45
CA GLY A 373 10.89 -21.30 -27.33
C GLY A 373 10.80 -19.81 -26.98
N GLU A 374 9.94 -19.42 -26.00
CA GLU A 374 9.64 -18.04 -25.67
C GLU A 374 9.68 -17.77 -24.17
N VAL A 375 9.96 -16.49 -23.84
CA VAL A 375 9.93 -15.93 -22.50
C VAL A 375 9.11 -14.63 -22.52
N LEU A 376 8.21 -14.46 -21.57
CA LEU A 376 7.43 -13.23 -21.42
C LEU A 376 8.23 -12.18 -20.65
N LEU A 377 8.42 -11.01 -21.22
CA LEU A 377 8.94 -9.83 -20.55
C LEU A 377 7.81 -8.83 -20.31
N PHE A 378 7.69 -8.34 -19.07
CA PHE A 378 6.63 -7.41 -18.69
C PHE A 378 7.19 -6.28 -17.84
N ASP A 379 6.87 -5.02 -18.18
CA ASP A 379 7.18 -3.85 -17.36
C ASP A 379 5.91 -3.34 -16.68
N ALA A 380 5.72 -3.69 -15.42
CA ALA A 380 4.62 -3.21 -14.60
C ALA A 380 4.95 -1.85 -13.94
N ALA A 381 6.21 -1.40 -13.99
CA ALA A 381 6.65 -0.14 -13.43
C ALA A 381 6.34 1.05 -14.34
N ASP A 382 6.06 0.82 -15.62
CA ASP A 382 5.83 1.88 -16.60
C ASP A 382 4.63 2.77 -16.22
N GLY A 383 4.92 4.05 -15.93
CA GLY A 383 3.93 5.05 -15.53
C GLY A 383 3.46 4.95 -14.09
N GLN A 384 4.06 4.07 -13.26
CA GLN A 384 3.69 3.92 -11.85
C GLN A 384 4.88 4.23 -10.93
N ASP A 385 4.69 5.18 -10.05
CA ASP A 385 5.54 5.36 -8.87
C ASP A 385 4.65 5.12 -7.63
N ALA A 386 4.69 3.90 -7.11
CA ALA A 386 3.84 3.49 -5.99
C ALA A 386 4.10 4.33 -4.72
N ALA A 387 5.32 4.88 -4.60
CA ALA A 387 5.69 5.77 -3.49
C ALA A 387 5.22 7.22 -3.71
N ALA A 388 4.98 7.63 -4.96
CA ALA A 388 4.55 8.98 -5.33
C ALA A 388 3.01 9.15 -5.38
N GLY A 389 2.23 8.08 -5.14
CA GLY A 389 0.79 8.07 -5.35
C GLY A 389 0.42 7.61 -6.78
N PRO A 390 -0.83 7.75 -7.21
CA PRO A 390 -1.23 7.39 -8.56
C PRO A 390 -0.29 8.08 -9.55
N GLY A 391 0.25 7.29 -10.49
CA GLY A 391 1.19 7.74 -11.51
C GLY A 391 0.68 8.89 -12.38
N PRO A 392 1.38 9.26 -13.47
CA PRO A 392 0.92 10.31 -14.39
C PRO A 392 -0.56 10.12 -14.74
N GLU A 393 -1.28 11.22 -14.96
CA GLU A 393 -2.71 11.22 -15.27
C GLU A 393 -3.04 10.10 -16.28
N GLY A 394 -3.90 9.16 -15.85
CA GLY A 394 -4.31 8.02 -16.66
C GLY A 394 -3.61 6.68 -16.39
N SER A 395 -2.63 6.61 -15.48
CA SER A 395 -2.06 5.31 -15.07
C SER A 395 -3.06 4.52 -14.22
N PRO A 396 -3.27 3.22 -14.53
CA PRO A 396 -4.17 2.38 -13.75
C PRO A 396 -3.60 2.15 -12.34
N PRO A 397 -4.46 1.98 -11.31
CA PRO A 397 -4.01 1.65 -9.96
C PRO A 397 -3.31 0.27 -9.93
N TRP A 398 -2.42 0.07 -8.95
CA TRP A 398 -1.61 -1.15 -8.85
C TRP A 398 -2.42 -2.47 -8.92
N PRO A 399 -3.59 -2.62 -8.26
CA PRO A 399 -4.39 -3.83 -8.38
C PRO A 399 -4.81 -4.15 -9.83
N ASP A 400 -5.14 -3.14 -10.64
CA ASP A 400 -5.52 -3.31 -12.05
C ASP A 400 -4.31 -3.72 -12.91
N VAL A 401 -3.13 -3.19 -12.57
CA VAL A 401 -1.87 -3.59 -13.21
C VAL A 401 -1.54 -5.04 -12.88
N ALA A 402 -1.64 -5.42 -11.61
CA ALA A 402 -1.41 -6.80 -11.16
C ALA A 402 -2.37 -7.79 -11.83
N ALA A 403 -3.66 -7.45 -11.94
CA ALA A 403 -4.63 -8.25 -12.66
C ALA A 403 -4.28 -8.41 -14.14
N THR A 404 -3.81 -7.33 -14.79
CA THR A 404 -3.34 -7.38 -16.18
C THR A 404 -2.12 -8.27 -16.34
N VAL A 405 -1.16 -8.20 -15.42
CA VAL A 405 0.04 -9.07 -15.43
C VAL A 405 -0.36 -10.54 -15.34
N ILE A 406 -1.25 -10.89 -14.40
CA ILE A 406 -1.74 -12.26 -14.23
C ILE A 406 -2.45 -12.75 -15.50
N GLU A 407 -3.31 -11.94 -16.10
CA GLU A 407 -4.06 -12.32 -17.30
C GLU A 407 -3.13 -12.52 -18.51
N VAL A 408 -2.20 -11.61 -18.75
CA VAL A 408 -1.22 -11.74 -19.84
C VAL A 408 -0.33 -12.97 -19.63
N HIS A 409 0.10 -13.24 -18.39
CA HIS A 409 0.88 -14.43 -18.07
C HIS A 409 0.06 -15.72 -18.28
N ARG A 410 -1.23 -15.73 -17.93
CA ARG A 410 -2.13 -16.86 -18.18
C ARG A 410 -2.25 -17.14 -19.69
N MET A 411 -2.54 -16.11 -20.49
CA MET A 411 -2.58 -16.22 -21.96
C MET A 411 -1.25 -16.78 -22.52
N PHE A 412 -0.12 -16.23 -22.05
CA PHE A 412 1.21 -16.70 -22.45
C PHE A 412 1.45 -18.17 -22.09
N THR A 413 0.95 -18.62 -20.95
CA THR A 413 1.13 -20.01 -20.48
C THR A 413 0.25 -20.98 -21.28
N GLU A 414 -0.95 -20.56 -21.67
CA GLU A 414 -1.87 -21.35 -22.50
C GLU A 414 -1.39 -21.44 -23.95
N ASP A 415 -1.09 -20.31 -24.56
CA ASP A 415 -0.56 -20.21 -25.92
C ASP A 415 0.16 -18.86 -26.12
N PRO A 416 1.49 -18.83 -26.20
CA PRO A 416 2.26 -17.60 -26.39
C PRO A 416 1.83 -16.77 -27.60
N ALA A 417 1.32 -17.40 -28.67
CA ALA A 417 0.89 -16.71 -29.89
C ALA A 417 -0.40 -15.88 -29.70
N THR A 418 -1.15 -16.11 -28.62
CA THR A 418 -2.37 -15.36 -28.32
C THR A 418 -2.10 -14.03 -27.62
N VAL A 419 -0.87 -13.82 -27.13
CA VAL A 419 -0.49 -12.60 -26.43
C VAL A 419 -0.32 -11.46 -27.45
N VAL A 420 -1.20 -10.47 -27.36
CA VAL A 420 -1.06 -9.22 -28.14
C VAL A 420 -0.02 -8.33 -27.46
N GLU A 421 1.15 -8.20 -28.08
CA GLU A 421 2.23 -7.37 -27.56
C GLU A 421 1.82 -5.90 -27.40
N ARG A 422 2.29 -5.26 -26.34
CA ARG A 422 2.11 -3.82 -26.10
C ARG A 422 3.47 -3.15 -25.95
N PRO A 423 3.87 -2.28 -26.91
CA PRO A 423 5.12 -1.53 -26.83
C PRO A 423 5.26 -0.79 -25.51
N GLY A 424 6.42 -0.89 -24.85
CA GLY A 424 6.68 -0.32 -23.54
C GLY A 424 6.07 -1.07 -22.36
N ARG A 425 5.25 -2.11 -22.58
CA ARG A 425 4.53 -2.78 -21.49
C ARG A 425 4.86 -4.27 -21.38
N HIS A 426 4.65 -5.02 -22.44
CA HIS A 426 4.99 -6.45 -22.47
C HIS A 426 5.23 -6.96 -23.88
N ARG A 427 6.08 -7.99 -23.95
CA ARG A 427 6.49 -8.65 -25.16
C ARG A 427 6.81 -10.12 -24.91
N VAL A 428 6.48 -10.98 -25.89
CA VAL A 428 6.90 -12.37 -25.94
C VAL A 428 8.22 -12.43 -26.72
N MET A 429 9.30 -12.81 -26.03
CA MET A 429 10.64 -12.83 -26.63
C MET A 429 11.04 -14.24 -27.03
N PRO A 430 11.48 -14.46 -28.30
CA PRO A 430 12.12 -15.70 -28.66
C PRO A 430 13.37 -15.95 -27.82
N VAL A 431 13.56 -17.17 -27.37
CA VAL A 431 14.74 -17.59 -26.59
C VAL A 431 16.05 -17.26 -27.34
N SER A 432 16.08 -17.37 -28.68
CA SER A 432 17.22 -16.99 -29.51
C SER A 432 17.70 -15.57 -29.29
N ASP A 433 16.78 -14.64 -29.09
CA ASP A 433 17.06 -13.21 -28.98
C ASP A 433 17.57 -12.83 -27.58
N LEU A 434 17.30 -13.68 -26.55
CA LEU A 434 17.76 -13.53 -25.17
C LEU A 434 19.13 -14.18 -24.94
N LEU A 435 19.61 -15.03 -25.86
CA LEU A 435 20.88 -15.77 -25.75
C LEU A 435 22.06 -15.02 -26.37
N ASP A 436 22.02 -13.70 -26.38
CA ASP A 436 23.16 -12.86 -26.78
C ASP A 436 24.39 -13.04 -25.84
N GLU A 437 25.46 -12.30 -26.06
CA GLU A 437 26.65 -12.37 -25.22
C GLU A 437 26.38 -11.99 -23.77
N SER A 438 25.44 -11.09 -23.50
CA SER A 438 25.12 -10.59 -22.15
C SER A 438 24.13 -11.47 -21.40
N VAL A 439 23.26 -12.17 -22.12
CA VAL A 439 22.09 -12.89 -21.56
C VAL A 439 21.32 -12.01 -20.57
N ASP A 440 21.04 -10.80 -20.98
CA ASP A 440 20.30 -9.83 -20.19
C ASP A 440 18.80 -10.06 -20.41
N VAL A 441 18.05 -10.27 -19.33
CA VAL A 441 16.60 -10.49 -19.36
C VAL A 441 15.82 -9.34 -18.72
N THR A 442 16.44 -8.16 -18.63
CA THR A 442 15.79 -6.97 -18.09
C THR A 442 14.65 -6.51 -19.02
N PRO A 443 13.39 -6.47 -18.58
CA PRO A 443 12.28 -6.09 -19.44
C PRO A 443 12.48 -4.76 -20.17
N GLY A 444 12.92 -3.71 -19.48
CA GLY A 444 13.14 -2.38 -20.05
C GLY A 444 14.12 -2.33 -21.23
N ARG A 445 15.00 -3.34 -21.40
CA ARG A 445 15.90 -3.44 -22.55
C ARG A 445 15.13 -3.77 -23.85
N TYR A 446 14.08 -4.54 -23.77
CA TYR A 446 13.38 -5.10 -24.94
C TYR A 446 12.00 -4.46 -25.19
N LEU A 447 11.49 -3.74 -24.18
CA LEU A 447 10.17 -3.11 -24.22
C LEU A 447 10.25 -1.63 -24.62
N GLN A 448 11.13 -1.30 -25.55
CA GLN A 448 11.26 0.08 -26.01
C GLN A 448 9.92 0.55 -26.58
N ARG A 449 9.50 1.73 -26.15
CA ARG A 449 8.44 2.45 -26.87
C ARG A 449 8.97 2.82 -28.25
N PRO A 450 8.15 2.71 -29.32
CA PRO A 450 8.51 3.37 -30.57
C PRO A 450 8.83 4.82 -30.21
N GLY A 451 10.06 5.25 -30.52
CA GLY A 451 10.44 6.64 -30.31
C GLY A 451 9.36 7.56 -30.90
N PRO A 452 9.06 8.69 -30.27
CA PRO A 452 8.09 9.64 -30.81
C PRO A 452 8.47 9.96 -32.25
N GLY A 453 7.50 9.91 -33.14
CA GLY A 453 7.69 10.32 -34.53
C GLY A 453 8.19 11.78 -34.57
N ILE A 454 8.94 12.17 -35.61
CA ILE A 454 9.45 13.55 -35.79
C ILE A 454 8.29 14.56 -35.63
N THR A 455 7.09 14.19 -36.02
CA THR A 455 5.88 15.02 -35.89
C THR A 455 5.51 15.30 -34.43
N ASP A 456 5.68 14.32 -33.53
CA ASP A 456 5.37 14.48 -32.11
C ASP A 456 6.40 15.39 -31.41
N LEU A 457 7.69 15.25 -31.77
CA LEU A 457 8.75 16.11 -31.21
C LEU A 457 8.58 17.60 -31.59
N THR A 458 8.13 17.86 -32.83
CA THR A 458 7.85 19.22 -33.27
C THR A 458 6.63 19.78 -32.53
N GLY A 459 5.57 18.99 -32.38
CA GLY A 459 4.38 19.39 -31.62
C GLY A 459 4.67 19.65 -30.16
N ASP A 460 5.43 18.78 -29.50
CA ASP A 460 5.84 18.95 -28.10
C ASP A 460 6.77 20.18 -27.90
N ARG A 461 7.67 20.42 -28.85
CA ARG A 461 8.52 21.63 -28.86
C ARG A 461 7.68 22.90 -28.95
N ASP A 462 6.75 22.96 -29.89
CA ASP A 462 5.88 24.10 -30.13
C ASP A 462 4.97 24.34 -28.91
N GLU A 463 4.43 23.27 -28.31
CA GLU A 463 3.66 23.33 -27.07
C GLU A 463 4.52 23.84 -25.92
N LEU A 464 5.77 23.38 -25.77
CA LEU A 464 6.68 23.83 -24.72
C LEU A 464 6.99 25.33 -24.87
N LEU A 465 7.26 25.80 -26.09
CA LEU A 465 7.50 27.22 -26.39
C LEU A 465 6.27 28.09 -26.09
N ARG A 466 5.08 27.59 -26.46
CA ARG A 466 3.81 28.27 -26.16
C ARG A 466 3.56 28.36 -24.66
N LEU A 467 3.80 27.25 -23.91
CA LEU A 467 3.65 27.22 -22.46
C LEU A 467 4.69 28.13 -21.75
N ALA A 468 5.92 28.15 -22.26
CA ALA A 468 6.97 29.03 -21.71
C ALA A 468 6.62 30.52 -21.87
N GLY A 469 6.08 30.93 -23.03
CA GLY A 469 5.56 32.27 -23.23
C GLY A 469 4.39 32.60 -22.29
N ALA A 470 3.42 31.70 -22.20
CA ALA A 470 2.26 31.88 -21.32
C ALA A 470 2.62 31.93 -19.83
N LEU A 471 3.71 31.25 -19.41
CA LEU A 471 4.22 31.35 -18.03
C LEU A 471 4.68 32.74 -17.65
N SER A 472 5.33 33.45 -18.58
CA SER A 472 5.77 34.84 -18.35
C SER A 472 4.58 35.74 -18.12
N ASP A 473 3.53 35.56 -18.92
CA ASP A 473 2.31 36.39 -18.85
C ASP A 473 1.43 36.08 -17.64
N ALA A 474 1.50 34.82 -17.16
CA ALA A 474 0.71 34.31 -16.01
C ALA A 474 1.37 34.58 -14.66
N LEU A 475 2.55 35.23 -14.61
CA LEU A 475 3.25 35.47 -13.36
C LEU A 475 2.41 36.40 -12.45
N PRO A 476 1.99 35.95 -11.25
CA PRO A 476 1.15 36.75 -10.37
C PRO A 476 1.86 37.99 -9.89
N ALA A 477 1.24 39.13 -10.02
CA ALA A 477 1.75 40.42 -9.51
C ALA A 477 1.52 40.51 -8.00
N VAL A 478 2.48 40.04 -7.21
CA VAL A 478 2.47 40.15 -5.74
C VAL A 478 3.53 41.17 -5.28
N ARG A 479 3.19 41.96 -4.27
CA ARG A 479 4.12 42.93 -3.66
C ARG A 479 4.43 42.49 -2.23
N PRO A 480 5.67 42.71 -1.72
CA PRO A 480 5.94 42.53 -0.30
C PRO A 480 4.96 43.36 0.52
N GLY A 481 4.28 42.76 1.47
CA GLY A 481 3.50 43.50 2.46
C GLY A 481 4.46 44.37 3.25
N GLY A 482 4.22 45.68 3.31
CA GLY A 482 5.05 46.57 4.10
C GLY A 482 5.11 46.06 5.55
N GLY A 483 6.30 45.81 6.06
CA GLY A 483 6.56 45.33 7.43
C GLY A 483 6.21 46.39 8.48
N GLY A 484 4.95 46.75 8.56
CA GLY A 484 4.41 47.53 9.67
C GLY A 484 3.81 46.58 10.67
N ASN A 485 4.32 46.58 11.90
CA ASN A 485 3.84 45.99 13.15
C ASN A 485 2.67 45.01 12.94
N GLY A 486 2.88 43.73 13.22
CA GLY A 486 1.82 42.71 13.15
C GLY A 486 0.59 43.14 13.95
N GLY A 487 -0.23 44.02 13.37
CA GLY A 487 -1.57 44.29 13.85
C GLY A 487 -2.27 42.95 13.86
N HIS A 488 -2.73 42.49 15.01
CA HIS A 488 -3.50 41.27 15.16
C HIS A 488 -4.71 41.39 14.24
N GLN A 489 -4.59 40.84 13.05
CA GLN A 489 -5.74 40.70 12.14
C GLN A 489 -6.75 39.83 12.87
N ALA A 490 -7.98 40.31 13.05
CA ALA A 490 -9.01 39.52 13.68
C ALA A 490 -9.18 38.22 12.89
N MET A 491 -9.03 37.09 13.55
CA MET A 491 -9.20 35.78 12.94
C MET A 491 -10.62 35.27 13.21
N ILE A 492 -11.13 34.46 12.32
CA ILE A 492 -12.43 33.79 12.46
C ILE A 492 -12.27 32.33 12.09
N SER A 493 -12.81 31.44 12.92
CA SER A 493 -12.70 30.01 12.66
C SER A 493 -13.70 29.55 11.58
N ILE A 494 -13.35 28.49 10.87
CA ILE A 494 -14.28 27.79 9.96
C ILE A 494 -15.54 27.35 10.73
N GLY A 495 -15.37 26.93 11.99
CA GLY A 495 -16.48 26.59 12.88
C GLY A 495 -17.46 27.74 13.10
N ASP A 496 -16.96 28.98 13.16
CA ASP A 496 -17.78 30.17 13.31
C ASP A 496 -18.57 30.49 12.03
N PHE A 497 -17.97 30.35 10.86
CA PHE A 497 -18.68 30.48 9.58
C PHE A 497 -19.78 29.43 9.45
N VAL A 498 -19.54 28.19 9.87
CA VAL A 498 -20.59 27.15 9.86
C VAL A 498 -21.72 27.51 10.82
N ARG A 499 -21.42 28.01 12.02
CA ARG A 499 -22.42 28.39 13.02
C ARG A 499 -23.27 29.57 12.59
N THR A 500 -22.70 30.51 11.85
CA THR A 500 -23.39 31.69 11.34
C THR A 500 -24.09 31.50 10.00
N GLY A 501 -24.00 30.28 9.42
CA GLY A 501 -24.60 29.96 8.12
C GLY A 501 -23.81 30.43 6.90
N GLY A 502 -22.62 31.03 7.08
CA GLY A 502 -21.76 31.49 5.99
C GLY A 502 -20.96 30.38 5.31
N LEU A 503 -20.99 29.13 5.84
CA LEU A 503 -20.28 27.99 5.28
C LEU A 503 -20.99 26.67 5.66
N GLU A 504 -21.14 25.77 4.70
CA GLU A 504 -21.63 24.40 4.91
C GLU A 504 -20.50 23.40 4.69
N ILE A 505 -20.36 22.39 5.57
CA ILE A 505 -19.40 21.29 5.40
C ILE A 505 -20.15 20.05 4.90
N LEU A 506 -19.79 19.61 3.69
CA LEU A 506 -20.39 18.46 3.02
C LEU A 506 -19.48 17.26 3.11
N GLN A 507 -20.08 16.08 3.33
CA GLN A 507 -19.37 14.80 3.40
C GLN A 507 -20.13 13.75 2.58
N ALA A 508 -19.40 13.05 1.71
CA ALA A 508 -19.94 11.84 1.10
C ALA A 508 -19.72 10.64 2.03
N ARG A 509 -20.62 9.66 1.98
CA ARG A 509 -20.46 8.38 2.68
C ARG A 509 -19.24 7.65 2.12
N SER A 510 -18.45 7.00 2.98
CA SER A 510 -17.34 6.12 2.56
C SER A 510 -17.91 4.91 1.81
N ALA A 511 -17.19 4.42 0.81
CA ALA A 511 -17.54 3.20 0.08
C ALA A 511 -17.59 1.96 0.99
N ASP A 512 -16.88 1.97 2.12
CA ASP A 512 -16.90 0.93 3.15
C ASP A 512 -18.25 0.80 3.87
N ASP A 513 -19.08 1.84 3.86
CA ASP A 513 -20.44 1.78 4.42
C ASP A 513 -21.48 1.15 3.45
N ALA A 514 -21.08 0.82 2.22
CA ALA A 514 -21.96 0.28 1.18
C ALA A 514 -21.88 -1.25 0.99
N THR A 515 -21.07 -1.97 1.78
CA THR A 515 -20.91 -3.43 1.69
C THR A 515 -22.07 -4.22 2.33
N GLY A 516 -23.25 -3.69 2.25
CA GLY A 516 -24.50 -4.33 2.70
C GLY A 516 -25.45 -4.76 1.59
N SER A 517 -24.99 -4.97 0.34
CA SER A 517 -25.75 -5.73 -0.66
C SER A 517 -25.01 -5.85 -2.01
N GLY A 518 -24.66 -7.08 -2.36
CA GLY A 518 -24.62 -7.58 -3.74
C GLY A 518 -23.59 -6.96 -4.67
N GLY A 519 -22.56 -7.74 -5.01
CA GLY A 519 -21.65 -7.48 -6.13
C GLY A 519 -22.43 -7.17 -7.42
N GLY A 520 -22.01 -6.09 -8.06
CA GLY A 520 -22.51 -5.70 -9.34
C GLY A 520 -21.72 -4.49 -9.83
N GLY A 521 -20.66 -4.70 -10.60
CA GLY A 521 -20.04 -3.69 -11.46
C GLY A 521 -21.08 -3.18 -12.46
N GLY A 522 -22.08 -2.42 -11.99
CA GLY A 522 -23.20 -1.95 -12.77
C GLY A 522 -22.86 -0.70 -13.58
N ARG A 523 -23.38 -0.63 -14.79
CA ARG A 523 -23.30 0.45 -15.78
C ARG A 523 -23.84 1.82 -15.31
N ASP A 524 -24.21 1.99 -14.01
CA ASP A 524 -24.84 3.20 -13.50
C ASP A 524 -24.02 3.83 -12.34
N SER A 525 -22.81 4.27 -12.67
CA SER A 525 -21.94 5.03 -11.76
C SER A 525 -21.62 6.41 -12.34
N VAL A 526 -21.39 7.40 -11.45
CA VAL A 526 -21.00 8.77 -11.82
C VAL A 526 -19.57 9.06 -11.39
N ALA A 527 -18.88 9.93 -12.15
CA ALA A 527 -17.54 10.36 -11.81
C ALA A 527 -17.54 11.13 -10.48
N ALA A 528 -16.59 10.80 -9.61
CA ALA A 528 -16.48 11.37 -8.27
C ALA A 528 -15.09 11.96 -8.03
N LEU A 529 -15.05 13.16 -7.45
CA LEU A 529 -13.81 13.85 -7.09
C LEU A 529 -13.26 13.28 -5.80
N THR A 530 -12.08 12.65 -5.87
CA THR A 530 -11.39 12.01 -4.73
C THR A 530 -10.44 13.00 -4.03
N GLY A 531 -10.00 12.64 -2.81
CA GLY A 531 -8.94 13.37 -2.12
C GLY A 531 -7.62 13.36 -2.91
N GLY A 532 -7.32 12.28 -3.64
CA GLY A 532 -6.18 12.18 -4.53
C GLY A 532 -6.24 13.19 -5.68
N ASP A 533 -7.40 13.33 -6.33
CA ASP A 533 -7.58 14.29 -7.41
C ASP A 533 -7.36 15.75 -6.96
N VAL A 534 -7.72 16.05 -5.71
CA VAL A 534 -7.48 17.37 -5.11
C VAL A 534 -5.98 17.62 -4.89
N VAL A 535 -5.25 16.64 -4.37
CA VAL A 535 -3.80 16.75 -4.13
C VAL A 535 -3.00 16.90 -5.42
N HIS A 536 -3.38 16.12 -6.45
CA HIS A 536 -2.66 16.07 -7.72
C HIS A 536 -3.20 17.07 -8.76
N ASP A 537 -4.35 17.70 -8.46
CA ASP A 537 -5.06 18.63 -9.36
C ASP A 537 -5.55 17.94 -10.66
N GLY A 538 -5.91 16.65 -10.52
CA GLY A 538 -6.38 15.79 -11.61
C GLY A 538 -7.89 15.84 -11.85
N PRO A 539 -8.38 15.26 -12.96
CA PRO A 539 -9.82 15.10 -13.21
C PRO A 539 -10.43 14.11 -12.20
N PRO A 540 -11.78 14.10 -12.03
CA PRO A 540 -12.46 13.16 -11.15
C PRO A 540 -12.15 11.70 -11.55
N SER A 541 -11.38 10.97 -10.70
CA SER A 541 -10.94 9.59 -10.95
C SER A 541 -11.79 8.55 -10.22
N GLY A 542 -12.50 8.93 -9.16
CA GLY A 542 -13.38 8.06 -8.39
C GLY A 542 -14.69 7.77 -9.12
N ARG A 543 -15.39 6.72 -8.66
CA ARG A 543 -16.75 6.40 -9.09
C ARG A 543 -17.64 6.12 -7.89
N VAL A 544 -18.86 6.62 -7.93
CA VAL A 544 -19.88 6.34 -6.92
C VAL A 544 -21.18 5.89 -7.61
N PRO A 545 -21.95 4.97 -7.00
CA PRO A 545 -23.23 4.55 -7.56
C PRO A 545 -24.18 5.75 -7.72
N ARG A 546 -24.94 5.77 -8.80
CA ARG A 546 -25.92 6.83 -9.09
C ARG A 546 -27.14 6.78 -8.16
N SER A 547 -27.44 5.59 -7.66
CA SER A 547 -28.51 5.33 -6.69
C SER A 547 -27.97 5.50 -5.27
N GLY A 548 -28.30 6.61 -4.59
CA GLY A 548 -27.93 6.90 -3.21
C GLY A 548 -27.87 8.40 -2.92
N ASP A 549 -27.53 8.74 -1.69
CA ASP A 549 -27.38 10.12 -1.20
C ASP A 549 -26.02 10.68 -1.69
N VAL A 550 -25.94 11.04 -2.97
CA VAL A 550 -24.73 11.57 -3.59
C VAL A 550 -24.61 13.07 -3.39
N VAL A 551 -23.51 13.52 -2.82
CA VAL A 551 -23.20 14.94 -2.67
C VAL A 551 -22.72 15.50 -4.01
N ARG A 552 -23.60 16.28 -4.66
CA ARG A 552 -23.26 16.97 -5.90
C ARG A 552 -22.46 18.24 -5.62
N LEU A 553 -21.31 18.35 -6.27
CA LEU A 553 -20.48 19.53 -6.21
C LEU A 553 -21.07 20.67 -7.07
N ARG A 554 -20.89 21.90 -6.62
CA ARG A 554 -21.32 23.13 -7.31
C ARG A 554 -20.12 24.03 -7.55
N PRO A 555 -20.14 24.88 -8.58
CA PRO A 555 -19.13 25.94 -8.72
C PRO A 555 -19.04 26.75 -7.44
N GLY A 556 -17.81 26.99 -6.98
CA GLY A 556 -17.55 27.67 -5.72
C GLY A 556 -17.38 26.71 -4.51
N ASP A 557 -17.71 25.43 -4.62
CA ASP A 557 -17.37 24.46 -3.56
C ASP A 557 -15.83 24.34 -3.45
N VAL A 558 -15.31 24.29 -2.23
CA VAL A 558 -13.89 24.10 -1.94
C VAL A 558 -13.70 22.68 -1.43
N VAL A 559 -13.03 21.84 -2.22
CA VAL A 559 -12.82 20.42 -1.89
C VAL A 559 -11.45 20.23 -1.26
N LEU A 560 -11.40 19.42 -0.18
CA LEU A 560 -10.22 19.11 0.62
C LEU A 560 -10.06 17.61 0.77
N PRO A 561 -8.83 17.05 0.70
CA PRO A 561 -8.61 15.63 0.98
C PRO A 561 -8.80 15.33 2.48
N ARG A 562 -9.34 14.15 2.80
CA ARG A 562 -9.41 13.66 4.20
C ARG A 562 -8.06 13.25 4.74
N VAL A 563 -7.19 12.72 3.86
CA VAL A 563 -5.85 12.27 4.22
C VAL A 563 -4.86 12.94 3.28
N THR A 564 -3.93 13.71 3.82
CA THR A 564 -2.85 14.32 3.03
C THR A 564 -1.66 14.69 3.92
N ARG A 565 -0.46 14.52 3.38
CA ARG A 565 0.78 15.02 4.01
C ARG A 565 1.11 16.45 3.58
N ARG A 566 0.42 16.98 2.56
CA ARG A 566 0.60 18.34 2.05
C ARG A 566 -0.75 19.02 2.01
N PRO A 567 -0.83 20.29 2.45
CA PRO A 567 -2.08 21.03 2.37
C PRO A 567 -2.51 21.16 0.90
N ALA A 568 -3.74 20.79 0.64
CA ALA A 568 -4.33 20.87 -0.69
C ALA A 568 -5.80 21.29 -0.58
N ALA A 569 -6.22 22.18 -1.46
CA ALA A 569 -7.60 22.60 -1.62
C ALA A 569 -7.87 22.88 -3.09
N ARG A 570 -9.07 22.55 -3.55
CA ARG A 570 -9.50 22.79 -4.94
C ARG A 570 -10.85 23.49 -4.96
N VAL A 571 -10.91 24.63 -5.65
CA VAL A 571 -12.18 25.29 -5.95
C VAL A 571 -12.80 24.61 -7.16
N VAL A 572 -14.05 24.17 -7.05
CA VAL A 572 -14.82 23.59 -8.15
C VAL A 572 -15.23 24.71 -9.10
N THR A 573 -14.89 24.56 -10.37
CA THR A 573 -15.21 25.54 -11.43
C THR A 573 -16.20 24.99 -12.46
N ASP A 574 -16.33 23.66 -12.58
CA ASP A 574 -17.22 22.99 -13.53
C ASP A 574 -18.01 21.85 -12.85
N GLU A 575 -19.22 21.54 -13.30
CA GLU A 575 -20.31 20.99 -12.47
C GLU A 575 -20.62 19.52 -12.63
N LYS A 576 -19.76 18.69 -13.18
CA LYS A 576 -20.17 17.31 -13.51
C LYS A 576 -19.75 16.25 -12.50
N ALA A 577 -19.02 16.61 -11.44
CA ALA A 577 -18.52 15.67 -10.47
C ALA A 577 -19.35 15.66 -9.19
N VAL A 578 -19.36 14.51 -8.52
CA VAL A 578 -19.86 14.34 -7.16
C VAL A 578 -18.70 14.17 -6.19
N LEU A 579 -18.94 14.37 -4.90
CA LEU A 579 -17.90 14.21 -3.88
C LEU A 579 -17.67 12.72 -3.57
N HIS A 580 -16.43 12.28 -3.56
CA HIS A 580 -16.04 10.95 -3.11
C HIS A 580 -15.82 10.91 -1.59
N GLY A 581 -16.00 9.76 -0.96
CA GLY A 581 -15.82 9.54 0.48
C GLY A 581 -14.42 9.85 1.03
N THR A 582 -13.40 10.00 0.19
CA THR A 582 -12.02 10.36 0.56
C THR A 582 -11.77 11.87 0.65
N ALA A 583 -12.79 12.69 0.44
CA ALA A 583 -12.70 14.15 0.48
C ALA A 583 -13.83 14.80 1.27
N TYR A 584 -13.64 16.06 1.64
CA TYR A 584 -14.65 16.98 2.16
C TYR A 584 -14.92 18.07 1.16
N ALA A 585 -16.15 18.60 1.14
CA ALA A 585 -16.42 19.84 0.43
C ALA A 585 -16.93 20.91 1.40
N LEU A 586 -16.38 22.08 1.27
CA LEU A 586 -16.80 23.30 1.95
C LEU A 586 -17.59 24.14 0.95
N ARG A 587 -18.83 24.46 1.24
CA ARG A 587 -19.70 25.29 0.42
C ARG A 587 -19.85 26.66 1.09
N PRO A 588 -19.07 27.67 0.68
CA PRO A 588 -19.22 29.01 1.20
C PRO A 588 -20.48 29.70 0.63
N ASP A 589 -21.11 30.53 1.45
CA ASP A 589 -22.07 31.51 0.97
C ASP A 589 -21.30 32.61 0.22
N PRO A 590 -21.52 32.83 -1.10
CA PRO A 590 -20.74 33.78 -1.90
C PRO A 590 -20.93 35.23 -1.49
N ASP A 591 -21.98 35.54 -0.70
CA ASP A 591 -22.21 36.90 -0.16
C ASP A 591 -21.47 37.12 1.18
N VAL A 592 -20.88 36.09 1.76
CA VAL A 592 -20.17 36.14 3.05
C VAL A 592 -18.70 35.77 2.93
N LEU A 593 -18.38 34.75 2.09
CA LEU A 593 -17.05 34.15 2.03
C LEU A 593 -16.66 33.79 0.58
N ASP A 594 -15.57 34.38 0.10
CA ASP A 594 -15.05 34.07 -1.23
C ASP A 594 -14.38 32.70 -1.27
N PRO A 595 -14.73 31.80 -2.23
CA PRO A 595 -14.21 30.44 -2.28
C PRO A 595 -12.71 30.36 -2.57
N TRP A 596 -12.15 31.25 -3.39
CA TRP A 596 -10.73 31.27 -3.69
C TRP A 596 -9.90 31.82 -2.54
N PHE A 597 -10.42 32.82 -1.81
CA PHE A 597 -9.86 33.28 -0.56
C PHE A 597 -9.79 32.13 0.46
N LEU A 598 -10.89 31.42 0.67
CA LEU A 598 -10.93 30.28 1.57
C LEU A 598 -9.91 29.20 1.17
N ALA A 599 -9.90 28.79 -0.09
CA ALA A 599 -8.98 27.77 -0.59
C ALA A 599 -7.50 28.18 -0.43
N GLY A 600 -7.18 29.44 -0.73
CA GLY A 600 -5.82 29.97 -0.62
C GLY A 600 -5.30 29.95 0.81
N PHE A 601 -6.11 30.37 1.78
CA PHE A 601 -5.72 30.33 3.19
C PHE A 601 -5.63 28.91 3.73
N LEU A 602 -6.50 28.00 3.29
CA LEU A 602 -6.42 26.57 3.66
C LEU A 602 -5.13 25.91 3.16
N ILE A 603 -4.64 26.27 1.98
CA ILE A 603 -3.35 25.82 1.46
C ILE A 603 -2.20 26.46 2.25
N GLY A 604 -2.27 27.77 2.54
CA GLY A 604 -1.26 28.52 3.29
C GLY A 604 -1.17 28.14 4.77
N ALA A 605 -2.31 27.82 5.41
CA ALA A 605 -2.39 27.40 6.80
C ALA A 605 -2.00 25.94 7.05
N GLY A 606 -1.49 25.24 6.06
CA GLY A 606 -1.17 23.82 6.13
C GLY A 606 -0.23 23.41 7.26
N ALA A 607 0.68 24.28 7.68
CA ALA A 607 1.50 24.07 8.86
C ALA A 607 0.65 24.09 10.15
N SER A 608 -0.38 24.92 10.22
CA SER A 608 -1.30 25.02 11.36
C SER A 608 -2.27 23.83 11.41
N LEU A 609 -2.75 23.35 10.26
CA LEU A 609 -3.56 22.13 10.14
C LEU A 609 -2.79 20.88 10.58
N ALA A 610 -1.51 20.79 10.21
CA ALA A 610 -0.64 19.68 10.63
C ALA A 610 -0.32 19.74 12.13
N ALA A 611 -0.21 20.93 12.72
CA ALA A 611 0.06 21.13 14.14
C ALA A 611 -1.17 20.91 15.04
N THR A 612 -2.38 21.08 14.53
CA THR A 612 -3.64 20.86 15.28
C THR A 612 -4.18 19.43 15.18
N SER A 613 -3.62 18.60 14.31
CA SER A 613 -3.99 17.18 14.15
C SER A 613 -3.42 16.33 15.30
N THR A 614 -4.24 16.04 16.30
CA THR A 614 -3.85 15.28 17.50
C THR A 614 -3.84 13.75 17.33
N SER A 615 -4.14 13.19 16.16
CA SER A 615 -4.43 11.76 16.08
C SER A 615 -3.78 10.93 14.97
N ARG A 616 -3.15 11.46 13.99
CA ARG A 616 -2.20 10.79 13.04
C ARG A 616 -1.63 11.83 12.10
N PRO A 617 -0.31 11.84 11.84
CA PRO A 617 0.24 12.73 10.81
C PRO A 617 -0.42 12.47 9.46
N GLY A 618 -1.06 13.49 8.90
CA GLY A 618 -1.65 13.43 7.56
C GLY A 618 -3.15 13.19 7.47
N THR A 619 -3.89 12.97 8.57
CA THR A 619 -5.35 12.82 8.53
C THR A 619 -6.03 14.08 9.03
N THR A 620 -6.87 14.72 8.20
CA THR A 620 -7.66 15.90 8.57
C THR A 620 -9.08 15.47 8.93
N ARG A 621 -9.51 15.74 10.15
CA ARG A 621 -10.89 15.51 10.58
C ARG A 621 -11.72 16.78 10.44
N VAL A 622 -13.06 16.65 10.35
CA VAL A 622 -13.97 17.81 10.31
C VAL A 622 -13.85 18.68 11.56
N SER A 623 -13.58 18.07 12.72
CA SER A 623 -13.31 18.80 13.97
C SER A 623 -12.08 19.70 13.88
N ASP A 624 -11.05 19.24 13.15
CA ASP A 624 -9.81 19.98 12.97
C ASP A 624 -10.00 21.08 11.92
N LEU A 625 -10.76 20.83 10.86
CA LEU A 625 -11.17 21.84 9.90
C LEU A 625 -11.92 23.01 10.56
N ARG A 626 -12.80 22.74 11.49
CA ARG A 626 -13.56 23.78 12.22
C ARG A 626 -12.68 24.69 13.07
N LYS A 627 -11.50 24.23 13.50
CA LYS A 627 -10.54 25.00 14.28
C LYS A 627 -9.63 25.87 13.43
N VAL A 628 -9.64 25.65 12.13
CA VAL A 628 -8.81 26.46 11.22
C VAL A 628 -9.34 27.89 11.19
N GLU A 629 -8.43 28.81 11.40
CA GLU A 629 -8.73 30.25 11.41
C GLU A 629 -8.30 30.87 10.09
N VAL A 630 -9.15 31.75 9.58
CA VAL A 630 -8.87 32.59 8.42
C VAL A 630 -9.05 34.08 8.83
N PRO A 631 -8.34 35.00 8.18
CA PRO A 631 -8.50 36.43 8.49
C PRO A 631 -9.93 36.90 8.26
N ARG A 632 -10.45 37.67 9.20
CA ARG A 632 -11.76 38.32 9.08
C ARG A 632 -11.61 39.59 8.25
N LEU A 633 -11.90 39.48 6.96
CA LEU A 633 -11.82 40.61 6.01
C LEU A 633 -13.20 40.93 5.43
N PRO A 634 -13.42 42.22 5.01
CA PRO A 634 -14.57 42.58 4.18
C PRO A 634 -14.57 41.76 2.86
N LEU A 635 -15.76 41.45 2.33
CA LEU A 635 -15.91 40.61 1.14
C LEU A 635 -15.15 41.17 -0.09
N THR A 636 -15.07 42.49 -0.21
CA THR A 636 -14.28 43.18 -1.26
C THR A 636 -12.80 42.82 -1.19
N GLU A 637 -12.23 42.78 0.00
CA GLU A 637 -10.83 42.43 0.21
C GLU A 637 -10.64 40.91 0.02
N GLN A 638 -11.57 40.08 0.53
CA GLN A 638 -11.54 38.63 0.30
C GLN A 638 -11.49 38.30 -1.20
N ARG A 639 -12.32 38.98 -2.02
CA ARG A 639 -12.33 38.84 -3.49
C ARG A 639 -11.00 39.24 -4.14
N ALA A 640 -10.35 40.28 -3.64
CA ALA A 640 -9.02 40.68 -4.12
C ALA A 640 -7.95 39.62 -3.83
N TYR A 641 -7.92 39.09 -2.60
CA TYR A 641 -7.05 37.95 -2.25
C TYR A 641 -7.41 36.71 -3.05
N GLY A 642 -8.71 36.41 -3.19
CA GLY A 642 -9.21 35.25 -3.94
C GLY A 642 -8.78 35.28 -5.41
N ALA A 643 -8.87 36.47 -6.06
CA ALA A 643 -8.37 36.67 -7.42
C ALA A 643 -6.86 36.37 -7.53
N THR A 644 -6.07 36.82 -6.55
CA THR A 644 -4.62 36.56 -6.52
C THR A 644 -4.34 35.07 -6.27
N PHE A 645 -5.03 34.39 -5.34
CA PHE A 645 -4.88 32.94 -5.10
C PHE A 645 -5.28 32.13 -6.33
N LYS A 646 -6.31 32.53 -7.07
CA LYS A 646 -6.67 31.95 -8.35
C LYS A 646 -5.52 32.03 -9.34
N GLN A 647 -4.93 33.21 -9.54
CA GLN A 647 -3.77 33.41 -10.41
C GLN A 647 -2.57 32.53 -9.98
N VAL A 648 -2.25 32.50 -8.69
CA VAL A 648 -1.17 31.63 -8.15
C VAL A 648 -1.46 30.14 -8.44
N THR A 649 -2.71 29.71 -8.33
CA THR A 649 -3.11 28.31 -8.61
C THR A 649 -2.99 28.01 -10.10
N GLU A 650 -3.43 28.89 -10.97
CA GLU A 650 -3.32 28.77 -12.43
C GLU A 650 -1.85 28.77 -12.87
N PHE A 651 -1.03 29.67 -12.32
CA PHE A 651 0.42 29.70 -12.54
C PHE A 651 1.07 28.34 -12.12
N ARG A 652 0.74 27.80 -10.94
CA ARG A 652 1.23 26.51 -10.49
C ARG A 652 0.86 25.37 -11.45
N ARG A 653 -0.36 25.35 -11.98
CA ARG A 653 -0.82 24.38 -12.98
C ARG A 653 0.01 24.49 -14.26
N MET A 654 0.24 25.69 -14.72
CA MET A 654 1.02 25.96 -15.91
C MET A 654 2.48 25.52 -15.74
N VAL A 655 3.11 25.79 -14.60
CA VAL A 655 4.47 25.31 -14.26
C VAL A 655 4.53 23.78 -14.32
N LYS A 656 3.56 23.09 -13.70
CA LYS A 656 3.49 21.62 -13.73
C LYS A 656 3.37 21.09 -15.16
N ARG A 657 2.49 21.68 -15.98
CA ARG A 657 2.30 21.26 -17.37
C ARG A 657 3.54 21.50 -18.22
N THR A 658 4.18 22.69 -18.09
CA THR A 658 5.43 23.00 -18.78
C THR A 658 6.53 22.02 -18.41
N TYR A 659 6.67 21.68 -17.13
CA TYR A 659 7.63 20.68 -16.66
C TYR A 659 7.33 19.29 -17.24
N ALA A 660 6.07 18.86 -17.29
CA ALA A 660 5.69 17.57 -17.84
C ALA A 660 6.01 17.45 -19.33
N VAL A 661 5.65 18.48 -20.13
CA VAL A 661 5.95 18.52 -21.57
C VAL A 661 7.46 18.59 -21.80
N GLY A 662 8.17 19.48 -21.06
CA GLY A 662 9.62 19.62 -21.19
C GLY A 662 10.39 18.35 -20.83
N ARG A 663 9.97 17.65 -19.75
CA ARG A 663 10.54 16.37 -19.38
C ARG A 663 10.29 15.30 -20.44
N GLY A 664 9.06 15.20 -20.97
CA GLY A 664 8.71 14.28 -22.05
C GLY A 664 9.59 14.54 -23.29
N LEU A 665 9.66 15.78 -23.74
CA LEU A 665 10.46 16.18 -24.90
C LEU A 665 11.95 15.86 -24.69
N TRP A 666 12.51 16.20 -23.52
CA TRP A 666 13.90 15.88 -23.20
C TRP A 666 14.18 14.37 -23.23
N THR A 667 13.33 13.56 -22.62
CA THR A 667 13.45 12.09 -22.62
C THR A 667 13.40 11.55 -24.05
N SER A 668 12.42 11.97 -24.83
CA SER A 668 12.24 11.56 -26.22
C SER A 668 13.42 11.93 -27.12
N MET A 669 13.99 13.13 -26.93
CA MET A 669 15.18 13.56 -27.66
C MET A 669 16.42 12.75 -27.28
N ALA A 670 16.64 12.52 -25.98
CA ALA A 670 17.76 11.75 -25.48
C ALA A 670 17.71 10.27 -25.98
N GLU A 671 16.54 9.65 -25.88
CA GLU A 671 16.30 8.28 -26.35
C GLU A 671 16.45 8.17 -27.87
N GLY A 672 15.89 9.14 -28.63
CA GLY A 672 16.00 9.16 -30.09
C GLY A 672 17.42 9.34 -30.60
N LEU A 673 18.24 10.17 -29.92
CA LEU A 673 19.66 10.33 -30.22
C LEU A 673 20.45 9.05 -29.87
N ALA A 674 20.19 8.46 -28.71
CA ALA A 674 20.84 7.22 -28.29
C ALA A 674 20.50 6.03 -29.18
N ALA A 675 19.27 5.94 -29.66
CA ALA A 675 18.79 4.90 -30.60
C ALA A 675 19.20 5.17 -32.06
N GLY A 676 19.78 6.34 -32.38
CA GLY A 676 20.15 6.72 -33.75
C GLY A 676 18.96 7.06 -34.64
N THR A 677 17.75 7.18 -34.09
CA THR A 677 16.54 7.62 -34.82
C THR A 677 16.49 9.14 -35.00
N LEU A 678 17.19 9.88 -34.16
CA LEU A 678 17.47 11.31 -34.28
C LEU A 678 18.95 11.54 -34.60
N ARG A 679 19.24 12.66 -35.25
CA ARG A 679 20.60 13.11 -35.52
C ARG A 679 20.79 14.52 -34.96
N PRO A 680 21.99 14.91 -34.51
CA PRO A 680 22.30 16.29 -34.17
C PRO A 680 21.97 17.21 -35.36
N GLY A 681 21.29 18.34 -35.08
CA GLY A 681 21.11 19.38 -36.09
C GLY A 681 22.48 19.92 -36.52
N ALA A 682 22.62 20.37 -37.76
CA ALA A 682 23.80 21.10 -38.15
C ALA A 682 23.96 22.35 -37.27
N PRO A 683 25.16 22.65 -36.75
CA PRO A 683 25.36 23.88 -36.05
C PRO A 683 24.98 25.07 -36.99
N ASP A 684 24.14 25.97 -36.48
CA ASP A 684 23.83 27.19 -37.22
C ASP A 684 25.19 27.85 -37.56
N SER A 685 25.44 28.00 -38.87
CA SER A 685 26.61 28.79 -39.31
C SER A 685 26.46 30.18 -38.74
N PRO A 686 27.49 30.75 -38.08
CA PRO A 686 27.40 32.13 -37.61
C PRO A 686 27.09 32.99 -38.80
N GLU A 687 25.98 33.75 -38.73
CA GLU A 687 25.69 34.79 -39.70
C GLU A 687 26.95 35.68 -39.80
N GLN A 688 27.49 35.76 -41.01
CA GLN A 688 28.54 36.68 -41.33
C GLN A 688 27.92 38.06 -41.27
N GLU A 689 28.38 38.89 -40.28
CA GLU A 689 28.24 40.34 -40.35
C GLU A 689 29.02 40.94 -41.53
#